data_e0c24f817948aa7bd49dcbc049041357
#
_entry.id   e0c24f817948aa7bd49dcbc049041357
#
_cell.length_a   1.000
_cell.length_b   1.000
_cell.length_c   1.000
_cell.angle_alpha   90.00
_cell.angle_beta   90.00
_cell.angle_gamma   90.00
#
_symmetry.space_group_name_H-M   'P 1'
#
loop_
_entity.id
_entity.type
_entity.pdbx_description
1 polymer ?
#
loop_
_entity_poly.entity_id
_entity_poly.type
_entity_poly.pdbx_seq_one_letter_code
_entity_poly.pdbx_strand_id
1 'polypeptide(L)'
;MAIFGQIEARAASPPAGDRFSHLDRVDPYHPGLESARLTTPQWVGEAGVEAVVVLAIDDMRGHEKWEAFLRPILDRLKQIDGRAALSIMTCQIDPNQPHLQQWLQEGVSLECHTIDHPCPLLNGSDFAKAKSTYDRCVDLLSSVPNQRPVAFRMPCCDSQNTVSPRFFTEIFSQRTPAGAFLELDSSVFQIFTPDDPALAHELTTAADGAERFRKYLPFPSFVNTIENYPYPYVIGGNCWEFPCMVPSDWEAQNILQPANPRALADMQAALDATVAKQGVMNFVFHPYGWIHQQQVVELVDYAQRKYGPRVKFLNFRECAERLAQHLTAGKRLRAAAGGGNGVAIVDLNDDGYQDVVIGNKQLQRTRLWHPEERQWQEFEFPFDLQAHGPARWGVIDGQPVVLVTIDGQPRAWRFAADQWQDASAPFAAISQRGGPLQVAIDRRDAGVRFRDLDRDGCSELIIANQARQEVLRWTAAKADQPAHWAPQPCDWPENVVLVDDLGRDAGVRLVDLDDDQLLDLVVSNEQGYAVHRFAGFDRPWQAVLAESRPEGKRIPSFVRAGTNNGAWIHSRHFWWQNEDTDRLPDLVDRVAFNDLLDGVESAARSPAAALAALDVRPGFRVEQMAAEPAVADPIAFDWGPDGDLWVVEMADYPDGVDGQPAGRVRRLVDTDGDGRYDRATTLVDQLRYPTSVMSWRDGVLVLAPPDLFFAKDTNGDGAADQRETLFTGFAEGNPQHQANGLTWGLDNWIYGANGDSGGKIRSIKTGEEVSIGGRDFRLRPDDGALEAIEGYTQFNRNRDDWGNWFGNNNINPMWQYVLSDHYLSRNPHLAPPDGKVAVSEQPGAAPVFPRSRLLERFNDPHTANHFTSACGTNIYRDELLGPGFAGNAFVCEPVHNLVHREIMRRDGLIAVSRRADDEQRSEFLASTDNWFRPTTVRTGPDGALWIADMYRAVIEHTEWIPDSMEERIDVRGGAD
;
A
#
# COMPACT_ATOMS: atom_id res chain seq x y z
N MET A 1 -18.32 10.53 -6.43
CA MET A 1 -18.16 9.34 -5.57
C MET A 1 -18.93 9.55 -4.27
N ALA A 2 -19.44 8.49 -3.67
CA ALA A 2 -20.11 8.56 -2.37
C ALA A 2 -19.38 7.69 -1.34
N ILE A 3 -19.22 8.16 -0.10
CA ILE A 3 -18.55 7.47 0.98
C ILE A 3 -19.57 7.07 2.04
N PHE A 4 -19.64 5.77 2.33
CA PHE A 4 -20.57 5.18 3.28
C PHE A 4 -19.83 4.65 4.51
N GLY A 5 -20.40 4.81 5.70
CA GLY A 5 -19.86 4.26 6.95
C GLY A 5 -20.35 2.84 7.23
N GLN A 6 -19.46 2.06 7.81
CA GLN A 6 -19.62 0.70 8.35
C GLN A 6 -20.42 -0.33 7.53
N ILE A 7 -19.72 -1.06 6.69
CA ILE A 7 -19.90 -2.48 6.42
C ILE A 7 -18.49 -3.08 6.46
N GLU A 8 -18.32 -4.27 7.04
CA GLU A 8 -17.04 -4.96 7.13
C GLU A 8 -16.28 -4.89 5.79
N ALA A 9 -15.24 -4.07 5.72
CA ALA A 9 -14.38 -4.00 4.56
C ALA A 9 -13.57 -5.30 4.52
N ARG A 10 -13.87 -6.19 3.59
CA ARG A 10 -12.84 -7.07 3.06
C ARG A 10 -11.83 -6.15 2.39
N ALA A 11 -10.61 -6.10 2.92
CA ALA A 11 -9.48 -5.61 2.17
C ALA A 11 -9.48 -6.29 0.80
N ALA A 12 -9.27 -5.54 -0.28
CA ALA A 12 -9.15 -6.12 -1.60
C ALA A 12 -7.94 -7.08 -1.55
N SER A 13 -8.18 -8.36 -1.72
CA SER A 13 -7.11 -9.35 -1.83
C SER A 13 -6.20 -8.94 -3.00
N PRO A 14 -4.88 -9.14 -2.90
CA PRO A 14 -4.00 -8.94 -4.04
C PRO A 14 -4.53 -9.75 -5.22
N PRO A 15 -4.29 -9.32 -6.45
CA PRO A 15 -4.79 -10.04 -7.61
C PRO A 15 -4.33 -11.48 -7.55
N ALA A 16 -5.27 -12.40 -7.62
CA ALA A 16 -5.04 -13.83 -7.49
C ALA A 16 -3.97 -14.37 -8.47
N GLY A 17 -3.73 -13.65 -9.56
CA GLY A 17 -2.82 -14.03 -10.63
C GLY A 17 -1.34 -14.13 -10.26
N ASP A 18 -0.86 -13.35 -9.29
CA ASP A 18 0.57 -13.30 -8.88
C ASP A 18 0.88 -13.99 -7.55
N ARG A 19 -0.08 -14.66 -6.92
CA ARG A 19 0.09 -15.26 -5.58
C ARG A 19 1.22 -16.29 -5.46
N PHE A 20 1.71 -16.83 -6.56
CA PHE A 20 2.84 -17.76 -6.60
C PHE A 20 4.18 -17.12 -6.98
N SER A 21 4.22 -15.82 -7.24
CA SER A 21 5.44 -15.13 -7.72
C SER A 21 6.61 -15.20 -6.74
N HIS A 22 6.34 -15.34 -5.43
CA HIS A 22 7.34 -15.52 -4.38
C HIS A 22 8.19 -16.79 -4.55
N LEU A 23 7.68 -17.83 -5.21
CA LEU A 23 8.41 -19.07 -5.46
C LEU A 23 9.59 -18.90 -6.43
N ASP A 24 9.58 -17.85 -7.23
CA ASP A 24 10.64 -17.53 -8.21
C ASP A 24 11.68 -16.54 -7.66
N ARG A 25 11.55 -16.09 -6.42
CA ARG A 25 12.35 -15.02 -5.82
C ARG A 25 13.08 -15.49 -4.56
N VAL A 26 14.21 -14.84 -4.28
CA VAL A 26 14.89 -14.93 -2.99
C VAL A 26 14.83 -13.53 -2.36
N ASP A 27 13.64 -13.16 -1.90
CA ASP A 27 13.36 -11.89 -1.27
C ASP A 27 12.94 -12.14 0.18
N PRO A 28 13.70 -11.68 1.19
CA PRO A 28 13.36 -11.89 2.59
C PRO A 28 12.19 -11.00 3.08
N TYR A 29 11.80 -10.00 2.29
CA TYR A 29 10.78 -9.02 2.69
C TYR A 29 9.48 -9.12 1.86
N HIS A 30 9.26 -10.25 1.19
CA HIS A 30 8.10 -10.43 0.32
C HIS A 30 6.74 -10.54 1.04
N PRO A 31 6.62 -11.00 2.32
CA PRO A 31 5.31 -11.10 2.95
C PRO A 31 4.83 -9.77 3.53
N GLY A 32 3.53 -9.59 3.56
CA GLY A 32 2.84 -8.44 4.12
C GLY A 32 1.41 -8.80 4.52
N LEU A 33 0.61 -7.79 4.83
CA LEU A 33 -0.77 -7.94 5.31
C LEU A 33 -1.63 -8.84 4.41
N GLU A 34 -1.45 -8.70 3.09
CA GLU A 34 -2.23 -9.43 2.07
C GLU A 34 -1.68 -10.83 1.75
N SER A 35 -0.55 -11.21 2.33
CA SER A 35 0.04 -12.53 2.08
C SER A 35 -0.72 -13.64 2.80
N ALA A 36 -0.85 -14.80 2.16
CA ALA A 36 -1.46 -15.98 2.77
C ALA A 36 -0.73 -16.39 4.05
N ARG A 37 -1.48 -16.72 5.08
CA ARG A 37 -1.01 -16.90 6.47
C ARG A 37 -0.63 -18.34 6.77
N LEU A 38 0.47 -18.56 7.47
CA LEU A 38 0.82 -19.83 8.08
C LEU A 38 0.57 -19.77 9.59
N THR A 39 -0.68 -19.93 10.00
CA THR A 39 -1.07 -19.81 11.41
C THR A 39 -0.50 -20.96 12.29
N THR A 40 -0.30 -20.67 13.56
CA THR A 40 0.23 -21.66 14.54
C THR A 40 -0.54 -22.99 14.55
N PRO A 41 -1.89 -23.04 14.48
CA PRO A 41 -2.64 -24.30 14.43
C PRO A 41 -2.27 -25.20 13.26
N GLN A 42 -1.74 -24.69 12.15
CA GLN A 42 -1.39 -25.46 10.97
C GLN A 42 -0.16 -26.37 11.20
N TRP A 43 0.75 -25.96 12.10
CA TRP A 43 2.04 -26.64 12.23
C TRP A 43 2.42 -27.03 13.69
N VAL A 44 1.78 -26.48 14.70
CA VAL A 44 2.17 -26.74 16.11
C VAL A 44 1.89 -28.18 16.55
N GLY A 45 0.85 -28.83 15.99
CA GLY A 45 0.50 -30.24 16.26
C GLY A 45 -0.13 -30.48 17.62
N GLU A 46 -0.57 -29.45 18.33
CA GLU A 46 -1.27 -29.52 19.61
C GLU A 46 -2.62 -28.82 19.55
N ALA A 47 -3.70 -29.54 19.84
CA ALA A 47 -5.04 -28.97 19.83
C ALA A 47 -5.19 -27.85 20.87
N GLY A 48 -5.81 -26.73 20.48
CA GLY A 48 -6.08 -25.59 21.35
C GLY A 48 -4.90 -24.63 21.51
N VAL A 49 -3.72 -24.91 20.95
CA VAL A 49 -2.62 -23.93 20.85
C VAL A 49 -2.90 -22.98 19.70
N GLU A 50 -2.88 -21.69 20.00
CA GLU A 50 -3.19 -20.62 19.04
C GLU A 50 -1.98 -19.77 18.68
N ALA A 51 -1.01 -19.62 19.58
CA ALA A 51 0.21 -18.87 19.31
C ALA A 51 1.44 -19.56 19.93
N VAL A 52 2.60 -19.29 19.35
CA VAL A 52 3.89 -19.73 19.85
C VAL A 52 4.70 -18.52 20.31
N VAL A 53 5.41 -18.67 21.44
CA VAL A 53 6.42 -17.72 21.89
C VAL A 53 7.78 -18.41 21.84
N VAL A 54 8.71 -17.81 21.07
CA VAL A 54 10.11 -18.19 21.04
C VAL A 54 10.89 -17.14 21.82
N LEU A 55 11.52 -17.56 22.93
CA LEU A 55 12.42 -16.70 23.68
C LEU A 55 13.84 -16.97 23.18
N ALA A 56 14.51 -15.94 22.65
CA ALA A 56 15.86 -16.07 22.10
C ALA A 56 16.78 -15.00 22.65
N ILE A 57 17.83 -15.42 23.37
CA ILE A 57 18.85 -14.54 23.95
C ILE A 57 20.11 -14.56 23.10
N ASP A 58 20.65 -13.36 22.81
CA ASP A 58 21.73 -13.20 21.84
C ASP A 58 23.13 -13.05 22.49
N ASP A 59 24.17 -13.07 21.65
CA ASP A 59 25.57 -12.70 21.90
C ASP A 59 26.39 -13.65 22.78
N MET A 60 25.99 -14.89 22.98
CA MET A 60 26.69 -15.78 23.90
C MET A 60 28.14 -16.08 23.47
N ARG A 61 29.10 -15.69 24.32
CA ARG A 61 30.53 -15.95 24.18
C ARG A 61 31.11 -16.76 25.34
N GLY A 62 30.32 -16.98 26.40
CA GLY A 62 30.68 -17.75 27.58
C GLY A 62 29.44 -17.97 28.43
N HIS A 63 29.41 -19.07 29.21
CA HIS A 63 28.17 -19.52 29.84
C HIS A 63 27.79 -18.79 31.13
N GLU A 64 28.75 -18.28 31.89
CA GLU A 64 28.53 -17.79 33.27
C GLU A 64 27.54 -16.65 33.37
N LYS A 65 27.73 -15.63 32.54
CA LYS A 65 26.82 -14.45 32.48
C LYS A 65 25.41 -14.85 32.02
N TRP A 66 25.33 -15.70 31.02
CA TRP A 66 24.05 -16.23 30.51
C TRP A 66 23.36 -17.10 31.54
N GLU A 67 24.05 -18.01 32.19
CA GLU A 67 23.49 -18.82 33.27
C GLU A 67 22.87 -17.98 34.38
N ALA A 68 23.63 -16.98 34.89
CA ALA A 68 23.15 -16.13 35.97
C ALA A 68 21.89 -15.32 35.56
N PHE A 69 21.82 -14.86 34.30
CA PHE A 69 20.67 -14.13 33.78
C PHE A 69 19.49 -15.07 33.48
N LEU A 70 19.72 -16.20 32.83
CA LEU A 70 18.68 -17.10 32.35
C LEU A 70 18.05 -17.96 33.42
N ARG A 71 18.76 -18.28 34.53
CA ARG A 71 18.29 -19.25 35.51
C ARG A 71 16.86 -19.05 35.99
N PRO A 72 16.41 -17.83 36.39
CA PRO A 72 15.03 -17.60 36.78
C PRO A 72 14.01 -17.86 35.67
N ILE A 73 14.40 -17.57 34.41
CA ILE A 73 13.56 -17.77 33.23
C ILE A 73 13.41 -19.25 32.91
N LEU A 74 14.54 -19.99 32.91
CA LEU A 74 14.56 -21.42 32.67
C LEU A 74 13.75 -22.18 33.71
N ASP A 75 13.92 -21.83 35.00
CA ASP A 75 13.16 -22.44 36.08
C ASP A 75 11.65 -22.15 35.97
N ARG A 76 11.28 -20.95 35.50
CA ARG A 76 9.87 -20.62 35.28
C ARG A 76 9.27 -21.41 34.12
N LEU A 77 9.97 -21.52 32.98
CA LEU A 77 9.54 -22.33 31.85
C LEU A 77 9.37 -23.81 32.20
N LYS A 78 10.30 -24.37 33.01
CA LYS A 78 10.18 -25.74 33.51
C LYS A 78 8.94 -25.95 34.39
N GLN A 79 8.53 -24.95 35.18
CA GLN A 79 7.31 -25.03 35.99
C GLN A 79 6.03 -25.07 35.11
N ILE A 80 6.08 -24.46 33.91
CA ILE A 80 4.93 -24.42 33.00
C ILE A 80 4.82 -25.74 32.22
N ASP A 81 5.90 -26.21 31.63
CA ASP A 81 5.85 -27.26 30.60
C ASP A 81 6.89 -28.36 30.80
N GLY A 82 7.48 -28.44 32.00
CA GLY A 82 8.46 -29.49 32.36
C GLY A 82 9.83 -29.33 31.72
N ARG A 83 10.02 -28.33 30.86
CA ARG A 83 11.28 -28.05 30.13
C ARG A 83 11.49 -26.56 29.95
N ALA A 84 12.72 -26.15 29.70
CA ALA A 84 13.13 -24.78 29.46
C ALA A 84 13.24 -24.52 27.96
N ALA A 85 12.11 -24.31 27.29
CA ALA A 85 12.06 -24.04 25.85
C ALA A 85 12.57 -22.61 25.56
N LEU A 86 13.87 -22.46 25.33
CA LEU A 86 14.58 -21.21 25.06
C LEU A 86 15.71 -21.45 24.07
N SER A 87 16.01 -20.51 23.21
CA SER A 87 17.14 -20.54 22.26
C SER A 87 18.23 -19.56 22.71
N ILE A 88 19.48 -19.98 22.61
CA ILE A 88 20.65 -19.12 22.81
C ILE A 88 21.37 -18.94 21.49
N MET A 89 21.39 -17.69 21.00
CA MET A 89 22.13 -17.31 19.79
C MET A 89 23.59 -17.14 20.19
N THR A 90 24.41 -18.04 19.68
CA THR A 90 25.76 -18.30 20.20
C THR A 90 26.82 -17.85 19.21
N CYS A 91 27.79 -17.11 19.71
CA CYS A 91 28.96 -16.69 18.94
C CYS A 91 30.12 -17.67 19.15
N GLN A 92 30.71 -17.68 20.33
CA GLN A 92 31.90 -18.45 20.61
C GLN A 92 31.75 -19.21 21.95
N ILE A 93 32.00 -20.53 21.91
CA ILE A 93 31.91 -21.40 23.09
C ILE A 93 33.04 -22.43 23.08
N ASP A 94 33.31 -23.06 24.22
CA ASP A 94 34.02 -24.32 24.30
C ASP A 94 32.99 -25.47 24.15
N PRO A 95 33.05 -26.29 23.08
CA PRO A 95 32.07 -27.35 22.84
C PRO A 95 32.04 -28.40 23.94
N ASN A 96 33.14 -28.53 24.72
CA ASN A 96 33.28 -29.53 25.80
C ASN A 96 32.81 -29.00 27.17
N GLN A 97 32.32 -27.76 27.24
CA GLN A 97 31.84 -27.17 28.49
C GLN A 97 30.63 -27.96 29.03
N PRO A 98 30.78 -28.59 30.25
CA PRO A 98 29.71 -29.44 30.79
C PRO A 98 28.36 -28.73 30.94
N HIS A 99 28.36 -27.44 31.17
CA HIS A 99 27.16 -26.63 31.36
C HIS A 99 26.26 -26.60 30.11
N LEU A 100 26.85 -26.71 28.93
CA LEU A 100 26.08 -26.80 27.69
C LEU A 100 25.20 -28.06 27.66
N GLN A 101 25.70 -29.16 28.12
CA GLN A 101 24.94 -30.41 28.20
C GLN A 101 23.79 -30.32 29.21
N GLN A 102 24.01 -29.61 30.34
CA GLN A 102 22.94 -29.33 31.29
C GLN A 102 21.80 -28.54 30.63
N TRP A 103 22.10 -27.44 29.93
CA TRP A 103 21.08 -26.64 29.21
C TRP A 103 20.35 -27.46 28.15
N LEU A 104 21.05 -28.26 27.35
CA LEU A 104 20.46 -29.14 26.37
C LEU A 104 19.48 -30.15 26.99
N GLN A 105 19.83 -30.74 28.16
CA GLN A 105 18.96 -31.64 28.91
C GLN A 105 17.74 -30.89 29.50
N GLU A 106 17.89 -29.62 29.88
CA GLU A 106 16.80 -28.81 30.38
C GLU A 106 15.83 -28.33 29.27
N GLY A 107 16.22 -28.49 27.99
CA GLY A 107 15.39 -28.13 26.85
C GLY A 107 15.81 -26.85 26.11
N VAL A 108 16.98 -26.27 26.43
CA VAL A 108 17.55 -25.13 25.70
C VAL A 108 18.12 -25.58 24.36
N SER A 109 18.07 -24.76 23.32
CA SER A 109 18.78 -24.97 22.06
C SER A 109 19.88 -23.92 21.84
N LEU A 110 20.99 -24.33 21.19
CA LEU A 110 22.11 -23.44 20.86
C LEU A 110 22.11 -23.19 19.36
N GLU A 111 22.02 -21.94 18.96
CA GLU A 111 21.81 -21.52 17.58
C GLU A 111 22.92 -20.56 17.12
N CYS A 112 23.05 -20.36 15.81
CA CYS A 112 24.18 -19.63 15.23
C CYS A 112 23.98 -18.11 15.26
N HIS A 113 25.02 -17.40 15.78
CA HIS A 113 25.09 -15.93 15.77
C HIS A 113 26.43 -15.42 15.25
N THR A 114 27.10 -16.16 14.37
CA THR A 114 28.46 -15.98 13.86
C THR A 114 29.57 -16.08 14.96
N ILE A 115 30.79 -16.47 14.59
CA ILE A 115 31.89 -16.57 15.55
C ILE A 115 32.40 -15.20 15.99
N ASP A 116 32.59 -14.30 15.05
CA ASP A 116 33.28 -13.03 15.27
C ASP A 116 32.33 -11.88 15.59
N HIS A 117 31.02 -12.09 15.44
CA HIS A 117 29.97 -11.12 15.66
C HIS A 117 30.21 -9.80 14.89
N PRO A 118 30.41 -9.85 13.56
CA PRO A 118 30.57 -8.63 12.78
C PRO A 118 29.24 -7.85 12.73
N CYS A 119 29.33 -6.54 12.86
CA CYS A 119 28.21 -5.62 12.78
C CYS A 119 28.62 -4.47 11.83
N PRO A 120 28.18 -4.53 10.58
CA PRO A 120 27.38 -5.53 9.88
C PRO A 120 28.16 -6.81 9.47
N LEU A 121 27.42 -7.81 8.96
CA LEU A 121 28.04 -9.06 8.50
C LEU A 121 29.08 -8.83 7.39
N LEU A 122 28.80 -7.90 6.46
CA LEU A 122 29.72 -7.48 5.38
C LEU A 122 30.72 -6.40 5.82
N ASN A 123 31.05 -6.30 7.09
CA ASN A 123 32.00 -5.32 7.58
C ASN A 123 33.34 -5.39 6.83
N GLY A 124 33.71 -4.28 6.18
CA GLY A 124 34.90 -4.16 5.36
C GLY A 124 34.76 -4.81 3.98
N SER A 125 33.55 -4.99 3.47
CA SER A 125 33.25 -5.49 2.10
C SER A 125 33.80 -6.87 1.78
N ASP A 126 34.10 -7.68 2.78
CA ASP A 126 34.69 -9.00 2.59
C ASP A 126 33.64 -10.11 2.74
N PHE A 127 33.04 -10.47 1.61
CA PHE A 127 32.03 -11.53 1.57
C PHE A 127 32.58 -12.91 1.96
N ALA A 128 33.83 -13.20 1.62
CA ALA A 128 34.48 -14.44 2.03
C ALA A 128 34.67 -14.50 3.55
N LYS A 129 34.98 -13.38 4.18
CA LYS A 129 35.05 -13.26 5.64
C LYS A 129 33.67 -13.43 6.28
N ALA A 130 32.62 -12.82 5.70
CA ALA A 130 31.25 -13.00 6.15
C ALA A 130 30.84 -14.50 6.11
N LYS A 131 31.12 -15.17 5.00
CA LYS A 131 30.88 -16.62 4.89
C LYS A 131 31.71 -17.42 5.91
N SER A 132 32.96 -17.10 6.09
CA SER A 132 33.85 -17.79 7.01
C SER A 132 33.39 -17.69 8.47
N THR A 133 32.93 -16.51 8.91
CA THR A 133 32.43 -16.36 10.30
C THR A 133 31.14 -17.13 10.55
N TYR A 134 30.27 -17.21 9.53
CA TYR A 134 29.07 -18.04 9.55
C TYR A 134 29.43 -19.54 9.60
N ASP A 135 30.21 -20.02 8.63
CA ASP A 135 30.59 -21.44 8.50
C ASP A 135 31.26 -21.98 9.77
N ARG A 136 32.23 -21.25 10.32
CA ARG A 136 32.94 -21.63 11.55
C ARG A 136 31.99 -21.71 12.75
N CYS A 137 30.99 -20.84 12.86
CA CYS A 137 30.02 -20.88 13.92
C CYS A 137 29.12 -22.14 13.81
N VAL A 138 28.59 -22.39 12.64
CA VAL A 138 27.75 -23.57 12.39
C VAL A 138 28.53 -24.86 12.64
N ASP A 139 29.79 -24.97 12.19
CA ASP A 139 30.64 -26.14 12.40
C ASP A 139 30.99 -26.32 13.88
N LEU A 140 31.31 -25.23 14.61
CA LEU A 140 31.56 -25.24 16.05
C LEU A 140 30.35 -25.78 16.81
N LEU A 141 29.15 -25.24 16.56
CA LEU A 141 27.93 -25.64 17.23
C LEU A 141 27.54 -27.09 16.89
N SER A 142 27.80 -27.52 15.64
CA SER A 142 27.56 -28.89 15.21
C SER A 142 28.52 -29.91 15.87
N SER A 143 29.64 -29.43 16.43
CA SER A 143 30.57 -30.26 17.18
C SER A 143 30.19 -30.50 18.65
N VAL A 144 29.23 -29.74 19.17
CA VAL A 144 28.71 -29.92 20.55
C VAL A 144 27.94 -31.26 20.62
N PRO A 145 28.28 -32.19 21.56
CA PRO A 145 27.56 -33.44 21.66
C PRO A 145 26.05 -33.24 21.91
N ASN A 146 25.22 -34.07 21.28
CA ASN A 146 23.75 -34.02 21.38
C ASN A 146 23.12 -32.73 20.91
N GLN A 147 23.83 -31.90 20.13
CA GLN A 147 23.40 -30.62 19.58
C GLN A 147 23.39 -30.70 18.05
N ARG A 148 22.35 -30.09 17.45
CA ARG A 148 22.29 -29.76 16.05
C ARG A 148 21.72 -28.36 15.95
N PRO A 149 22.51 -27.35 15.55
CA PRO A 149 21.98 -26.00 15.31
C PRO A 149 21.02 -26.05 14.12
N VAL A 150 19.92 -25.29 14.18
CA VAL A 150 18.91 -25.22 13.12
C VAL A 150 18.68 -23.81 12.68
N ALA A 151 18.97 -22.81 13.52
CA ALA A 151 18.65 -21.42 13.28
C ALA A 151 19.89 -20.52 13.20
N PHE A 152 19.73 -19.44 12.42
CA PHE A 152 20.68 -18.31 12.35
C PHE A 152 19.97 -17.04 12.76
N ARG A 153 20.70 -16.12 13.37
CA ARG A 153 20.33 -14.70 13.51
C ARG A 153 21.53 -13.84 13.17
N MET A 154 21.29 -12.79 12.37
CA MET A 154 22.29 -11.81 12.01
C MET A 154 22.70 -11.00 13.25
N PRO A 155 24.01 -10.84 13.56
CA PRO A 155 24.45 -9.91 14.59
C PRO A 155 23.97 -8.48 14.33
N CYS A 156 23.47 -7.79 15.36
CA CYS A 156 22.99 -6.40 15.27
C CYS A 156 21.89 -6.17 14.23
N CYS A 157 21.02 -7.17 14.01
CA CYS A 157 19.92 -7.08 13.03
C CYS A 157 18.92 -5.95 13.35
N ASP A 158 18.87 -5.50 14.59
CA ASP A 158 18.04 -4.43 15.12
C ASP A 158 18.67 -3.03 15.01
N SER A 159 19.83 -2.87 14.36
CA SER A 159 20.52 -1.59 14.29
C SER A 159 20.95 -1.19 12.87
N GLN A 160 21.88 -1.89 12.28
CA GLN A 160 22.52 -1.49 11.02
C GLN A 160 22.56 -2.59 9.97
N ASN A 161 22.28 -3.81 10.37
CA ASN A 161 22.37 -4.96 9.51
C ASN A 161 21.05 -5.33 8.89
N THR A 162 21.12 -5.68 7.64
CA THR A 162 20.00 -6.14 6.84
C THR A 162 20.35 -7.47 6.22
N VAL A 163 19.42 -8.41 6.27
CA VAL A 163 19.57 -9.69 5.59
C VAL A 163 19.26 -9.46 4.12
N SER A 164 20.27 -9.58 3.26
CA SER A 164 20.10 -9.40 1.84
C SER A 164 19.82 -10.73 1.11
N PRO A 165 19.21 -10.71 -0.07
CA PRO A 165 19.03 -11.91 -0.88
C PRO A 165 20.33 -12.67 -1.16
N ARG A 166 21.45 -11.96 -1.23
CA ARG A 166 22.78 -12.56 -1.45
C ARG A 166 23.23 -13.45 -0.31
N PHE A 167 22.90 -13.07 0.96
CA PHE A 167 23.18 -13.92 2.11
C PHE A 167 22.51 -15.28 1.96
N PHE A 168 21.24 -15.31 1.57
CA PHE A 168 20.50 -16.57 1.43
C PHE A 168 21.03 -17.42 0.29
N THR A 169 21.42 -16.84 -0.84
CA THR A 169 21.90 -17.61 -2.01
C THR A 169 23.34 -18.12 -1.85
N GLU A 170 24.24 -17.30 -1.31
CA GLU A 170 25.67 -17.57 -1.33
C GLU A 170 26.24 -18.05 0.01
N ILE A 171 25.52 -17.84 1.13
CA ILE A 171 25.94 -18.31 2.47
C ILE A 171 24.98 -19.35 2.99
N PHE A 172 23.75 -18.95 3.32
CA PHE A 172 22.77 -19.79 4.02
C PHE A 172 22.42 -21.08 3.25
N SER A 173 22.20 -20.97 1.94
CA SER A 173 21.84 -22.11 1.08
C SER A 173 23.00 -23.07 0.85
N GLN A 174 24.23 -22.65 1.13
CA GLN A 174 25.41 -23.49 0.98
C GLN A 174 25.62 -24.41 2.18
N ARG A 175 26.45 -25.42 2.02
CA ARG A 175 26.96 -26.24 3.13
C ARG A 175 28.25 -25.64 3.66
N THR A 176 28.50 -25.78 4.95
CA THR A 176 29.79 -25.48 5.56
C THR A 176 30.88 -26.41 5.08
N PRO A 177 32.16 -26.12 5.30
CA PRO A 177 33.26 -27.06 5.02
C PRO A 177 33.15 -28.44 5.71
N ALA A 178 32.54 -28.50 6.91
CA ALA A 178 32.23 -29.75 7.58
C ALA A 178 30.96 -30.44 7.05
N GLY A 179 30.25 -29.82 6.11
CA GLY A 179 29.03 -30.36 5.48
C GLY A 179 27.77 -30.12 6.24
N ALA A 180 27.77 -29.28 7.29
CA ALA A 180 26.59 -28.83 8.02
C ALA A 180 25.78 -27.77 7.26
N PHE A 181 24.54 -27.53 7.68
CA PHE A 181 23.67 -26.47 7.19
C PHE A 181 22.55 -26.16 8.19
N LEU A 182 21.99 -24.99 8.13
CA LEU A 182 20.84 -24.55 8.94
C LEU A 182 19.52 -24.61 8.14
N GLU A 183 18.40 -24.50 8.83
CA GLU A 183 17.05 -24.63 8.28
C GLU A 183 16.20 -23.37 8.47
N LEU A 184 16.53 -22.55 9.49
CA LEU A 184 15.81 -21.35 9.86
C LEU A 184 16.73 -20.12 9.84
N ASP A 185 16.15 -18.99 9.46
CA ASP A 185 16.65 -17.66 9.78
C ASP A 185 15.71 -16.94 10.76
N SER A 186 16.22 -15.95 11.44
CA SER A 186 15.48 -15.18 12.43
C SER A 186 16.06 -13.77 12.50
N SER A 187 16.23 -13.14 11.34
CA SER A 187 16.92 -11.87 11.23
C SER A 187 16.03 -10.73 10.76
N VAL A 188 14.83 -11.01 10.23
CA VAL A 188 13.86 -10.01 9.79
C VAL A 188 12.99 -9.58 10.96
N PHE A 189 12.77 -8.28 11.13
CA PHE A 189 11.84 -7.74 12.13
C PHE A 189 10.42 -7.64 11.63
N GLN A 190 9.47 -7.85 12.54
CA GLN A 190 8.03 -7.69 12.29
C GLN A 190 7.44 -6.68 13.27
N ILE A 191 6.65 -5.74 12.75
CA ILE A 191 5.86 -4.80 13.56
C ILE A 191 4.38 -4.96 13.28
N PHE A 192 3.56 -4.60 14.28
CA PHE A 192 2.13 -4.41 14.07
C PHE A 192 1.85 -2.93 13.83
N THR A 193 1.00 -2.63 12.85
CA THR A 193 0.57 -1.27 12.52
C THR A 193 -0.95 -1.15 12.66
N PRO A 194 -1.49 0.08 12.75
CA PRO A 194 -2.95 0.30 12.77
C PRO A 194 -3.66 -0.10 11.47
N ASP A 195 -2.91 -0.35 10.40
CA ASP A 195 -3.46 -0.73 9.08
C ASP A 195 -4.05 -2.14 9.06
N ASP A 196 -3.79 -2.96 10.11
CA ASP A 196 -4.34 -4.30 10.20
C ASP A 196 -5.76 -4.29 10.79
N PRO A 197 -6.82 -4.48 9.97
CA PRO A 197 -8.21 -4.45 10.43
C PRO A 197 -8.57 -5.62 11.36
N ALA A 198 -7.74 -6.67 11.42
CA ALA A 198 -7.95 -7.80 12.31
C ALA A 198 -7.50 -7.52 13.76
N LEU A 199 -6.81 -6.40 14.00
CA LEU A 199 -6.32 -6.03 15.31
C LEU A 199 -7.16 -4.93 15.94
N ALA A 200 -7.43 -5.07 17.24
CA ALA A 200 -8.05 -4.00 18.00
C ALA A 200 -7.13 -2.77 18.05
N HIS A 201 -7.69 -1.59 17.83
CA HIS A 201 -6.92 -0.32 17.73
C HIS A 201 -6.01 -0.08 18.93
N GLU A 202 -6.45 -0.40 20.15
CA GLU A 202 -5.67 -0.27 21.36
C GLU A 202 -4.40 -1.16 21.44
N LEU A 203 -4.28 -2.18 20.58
CA LEU A 203 -3.08 -3.01 20.51
C LEU A 203 -1.98 -2.35 19.68
N THR A 204 -2.36 -1.61 18.66
CA THR A 204 -1.45 -1.02 17.68
C THR A 204 -1.20 0.47 17.89
N THR A 205 -2.08 1.14 18.66
CA THR A 205 -2.02 2.57 18.96
C THR A 205 -1.79 2.81 20.44
N ALA A 206 -0.92 3.75 20.78
CA ALA A 206 -0.66 4.18 22.15
C ALA A 206 -1.72 5.18 22.64
N ALA A 207 -1.73 5.44 23.95
CA ALA A 207 -2.73 6.34 24.56
C ALA A 207 -2.68 7.81 24.06
N ASP A 208 -1.57 8.20 23.44
CA ASP A 208 -1.37 9.53 22.81
C ASP A 208 -1.77 9.55 21.32
N GLY A 209 -2.35 8.48 20.80
CA GLY A 209 -2.76 8.36 19.41
C GLY A 209 -1.64 7.96 18.43
N ALA A 210 -0.39 7.86 18.89
CA ALA A 210 0.72 7.47 18.04
C ALA A 210 0.75 5.95 17.80
N GLU A 211 1.32 5.53 16.67
CA GLU A 211 1.60 4.11 16.43
C GLU A 211 2.47 3.53 17.55
N ARG A 212 1.99 2.42 18.13
CA ARG A 212 2.62 1.82 19.32
C ARG A 212 4.03 1.32 19.06
N PHE A 213 4.27 0.70 17.90
CA PHE A 213 5.49 -0.07 17.62
C PHE A 213 6.48 0.66 16.71
N ARG A 214 6.04 1.50 15.77
CA ARG A 214 6.92 2.19 14.79
C ARG A 214 7.99 3.06 15.46
N LYS A 215 7.70 3.61 16.64
CA LYS A 215 8.69 4.39 17.43
C LYS A 215 9.95 3.61 17.79
N TYR A 216 9.90 2.28 17.81
CA TYR A 216 11.03 1.43 18.14
C TYR A 216 11.94 1.14 16.95
N LEU A 217 11.51 1.42 15.73
CA LEU A 217 12.39 1.28 14.58
C LEU A 217 13.52 2.31 14.66
N PRO A 218 14.76 1.92 14.32
CA PRO A 218 15.93 2.81 14.43
C PRO A 218 15.77 4.10 13.62
N PHE A 219 15.06 4.05 12.50
CA PHE A 219 14.72 5.18 11.64
C PHE A 219 13.45 4.87 10.80
N PRO A 220 12.72 5.89 10.30
CA PRO A 220 11.42 5.69 9.65
C PRO A 220 11.43 4.73 8.46
N SER A 221 12.54 4.66 7.73
CA SER A 221 12.72 3.77 6.58
C SER A 221 13.57 2.54 6.90
N PHE A 222 13.49 2.03 8.12
CA PHE A 222 14.24 0.83 8.51
C PHE A 222 13.84 -0.36 7.65
N VAL A 223 14.81 -0.88 6.90
CA VAL A 223 14.56 -1.83 5.81
C VAL A 223 14.55 -3.29 6.23
N ASN A 224 14.94 -3.60 7.46
CA ASN A 224 14.93 -4.95 8.00
C ASN A 224 13.58 -5.29 8.65
N THR A 225 12.47 -4.89 8.04
CA THR A 225 11.14 -4.95 8.67
C THR A 225 10.07 -5.38 7.69
N ILE A 226 9.18 -6.26 8.16
CA ILE A 226 7.89 -6.56 7.53
C ILE A 226 6.75 -6.12 8.45
N GLU A 227 5.56 -5.89 7.90
CA GLU A 227 4.43 -5.36 8.65
C GLU A 227 3.29 -6.38 8.73
N ASN A 228 2.67 -6.51 9.91
CA ASN A 228 1.44 -7.26 10.17
C ASN A 228 1.47 -8.76 9.79
N TYR A 229 2.68 -9.35 9.69
CA TYR A 229 2.85 -10.74 9.29
C TYR A 229 3.66 -11.54 10.33
N PRO A 230 3.07 -11.90 11.50
CA PRO A 230 3.75 -12.61 12.58
C PRO A 230 3.79 -14.12 12.35
N TYR A 231 4.02 -14.59 11.14
CA TYR A 231 4.00 -16.01 10.79
C TYR A 231 5.34 -16.46 10.23
N PRO A 232 5.72 -17.74 10.41
CA PRO A 232 6.84 -18.31 9.67
C PRO A 232 6.55 -18.27 8.16
N TYR A 233 7.58 -18.01 7.34
CA TYR A 233 7.47 -18.05 5.88
C TYR A 233 8.75 -18.59 5.24
N VAL A 234 8.74 -18.82 3.95
CA VAL A 234 9.83 -19.47 3.24
C VAL A 234 10.57 -18.49 2.35
N ILE A 235 11.90 -18.42 2.48
CA ILE A 235 12.79 -17.65 1.62
C ILE A 235 13.53 -18.62 0.68
N GLY A 236 13.48 -18.36 -0.64
CA GLY A 236 14.23 -19.11 -1.64
C GLY A 236 13.94 -20.62 -1.67
N GLY A 237 12.79 -21.05 -1.15
CA GLY A 237 12.34 -22.45 -1.15
C GLY A 237 13.08 -23.39 -0.19
N ASN A 238 14.02 -22.90 0.64
CA ASN A 238 14.85 -23.76 1.49
C ASN A 238 15.17 -23.18 2.89
N CYS A 239 14.73 -22.00 3.21
CA CYS A 239 14.91 -21.35 4.51
C CYS A 239 13.56 -20.96 5.11
N TRP A 240 13.31 -21.38 6.35
CA TRP A 240 12.23 -20.80 7.14
C TRP A 240 12.70 -19.49 7.76
N GLU A 241 11.94 -18.41 7.61
CA GLU A 241 12.11 -17.19 8.40
C GLU A 241 11.13 -17.18 9.57
N PHE A 242 11.66 -16.88 10.76
CA PHE A 242 10.90 -16.62 11.98
C PHE A 242 11.08 -15.15 12.38
N PRO A 243 10.21 -14.25 11.96
CA PRO A 243 10.42 -12.82 12.17
C PRO A 243 10.55 -12.45 13.64
N CYS A 244 11.50 -11.58 13.97
CA CYS A 244 11.69 -11.02 15.29
C CYS A 244 10.60 -10.00 15.61
N MET A 245 10.00 -10.09 16.79
CA MET A 245 8.94 -9.16 17.19
C MET A 245 9.53 -7.86 17.74
N VAL A 246 9.04 -6.75 17.23
CA VAL A 246 9.30 -5.41 17.78
C VAL A 246 8.32 -5.11 18.92
N PRO A 247 8.80 -4.57 20.10
CA PRO A 247 10.18 -4.19 20.37
C PRO A 247 11.05 -5.33 20.92
N SER A 248 12.35 -5.34 20.55
CA SER A 248 13.39 -6.03 21.29
C SER A 248 13.80 -5.21 22.54
N ASP A 249 14.64 -5.78 23.41
CA ASP A 249 15.13 -5.06 24.57
C ASP A 249 16.11 -3.94 24.20
N TRP A 250 16.88 -4.09 23.11
CA TRP A 250 17.82 -3.07 22.63
C TRP A 250 17.10 -1.82 22.11
N GLU A 251 16.09 -2.01 21.27
CA GLU A 251 15.26 -0.92 20.73
C GLU A 251 14.56 -0.19 21.88
N ALA A 252 13.95 -0.96 22.78
CA ALA A 252 13.21 -0.41 23.91
C ALA A 252 14.08 0.45 24.83
N GLN A 253 15.31 0.01 25.15
CA GLN A 253 16.21 0.75 26.03
C GLN A 253 16.76 2.03 25.36
N ASN A 254 16.94 2.05 24.05
CA ASN A 254 17.42 3.23 23.34
C ASN A 254 16.40 4.38 23.37
N ILE A 255 15.10 4.06 23.43
CA ILE A 255 14.02 5.05 23.38
C ILE A 255 13.47 5.37 24.77
N LEU A 256 13.31 4.34 25.62
CA LEU A 256 12.62 4.46 26.90
C LEU A 256 13.52 4.33 28.14
N GLN A 257 14.81 4.14 27.99
CA GLN A 257 15.78 3.73 29.01
C GLN A 257 15.72 2.23 29.37
N PRO A 258 16.82 1.67 29.92
CA PRO A 258 16.87 0.27 30.31
C PRO A 258 15.79 -0.12 31.34
N ALA A 259 15.23 -1.30 31.15
CA ALA A 259 14.24 -1.92 32.03
C ALA A 259 12.96 -1.11 32.28
N ASN A 260 12.56 -0.25 31.34
CA ASN A 260 11.39 0.60 31.48
C ASN A 260 10.06 -0.21 31.48
N PRO A 261 9.16 0.02 32.45
CA PRO A 261 7.88 -0.71 32.51
C PRO A 261 6.98 -0.49 31.27
N ARG A 262 7.09 0.64 30.57
CA ARG A 262 6.32 0.90 29.33
C ARG A 262 6.77 -0.04 28.21
N ALA A 263 8.06 -0.35 28.14
CA ALA A 263 8.57 -1.33 27.18
C ALA A 263 7.95 -2.71 27.40
N LEU A 264 7.84 -3.17 28.64
CA LEU A 264 7.18 -4.42 28.97
C LEU A 264 5.69 -4.41 28.60
N ALA A 265 4.99 -3.29 28.81
CA ALA A 265 3.59 -3.15 28.41
C ALA A 265 3.43 -3.22 26.88
N ASP A 266 4.35 -2.63 26.12
CA ASP A 266 4.33 -2.72 24.65
C ASP A 266 4.69 -4.14 24.16
N MET A 267 5.60 -4.85 24.83
CA MET A 267 5.88 -6.28 24.58
C MET A 267 4.66 -7.17 24.87
N GLN A 268 3.89 -6.86 25.93
CA GLN A 268 2.64 -7.56 26.23
C GLN A 268 1.56 -7.28 25.16
N ALA A 269 1.48 -6.04 24.65
CA ALA A 269 0.56 -5.70 23.54
C ALA A 269 0.95 -6.43 22.25
N ALA A 270 2.25 -6.56 21.96
CA ALA A 270 2.73 -7.34 20.82
C ALA A 270 2.38 -8.84 20.96
N LEU A 271 2.46 -9.39 22.17
CA LEU A 271 1.99 -10.75 22.45
C LEU A 271 0.48 -10.89 22.21
N ASP A 272 -0.30 -9.93 22.68
CA ASP A 272 -1.75 -9.92 22.49
C ASP A 272 -2.14 -9.88 21.01
N ALA A 273 -1.48 -9.04 20.23
CA ALA A 273 -1.66 -8.97 18.77
C ALA A 273 -1.24 -10.28 18.09
N THR A 274 -0.12 -10.89 18.54
CA THR A 274 0.32 -12.21 18.04
C THR A 274 -0.71 -13.29 18.28
N VAL A 275 -1.32 -13.32 19.46
CA VAL A 275 -2.36 -14.32 19.79
C VAL A 275 -3.62 -14.07 18.97
N ALA A 276 -4.03 -12.80 18.80
CA ALA A 276 -5.18 -12.45 17.95
C ALA A 276 -4.98 -12.93 16.51
N LYS A 277 -3.77 -12.88 16.00
CA LYS A 277 -3.41 -13.33 14.65
C LYS A 277 -3.06 -14.83 14.57
N GLN A 278 -3.00 -15.55 15.67
CA GLN A 278 -2.56 -16.95 15.74
C GLN A 278 -1.12 -17.15 15.20
N GLY A 279 -0.25 -16.21 15.49
CA GLY A 279 1.11 -16.13 14.97
C GLY A 279 2.19 -16.66 15.93
N VAL A 280 3.42 -16.17 15.70
CA VAL A 280 4.61 -16.43 16.50
C VAL A 280 5.17 -15.14 17.06
N MET A 281 5.35 -15.04 18.36
CA MET A 281 6.15 -13.99 18.99
C MET A 281 7.56 -14.49 19.18
N ASN A 282 8.49 -14.07 18.34
CA ASN A 282 9.90 -14.35 18.48
C ASN A 282 10.58 -13.18 19.18
N PHE A 283 10.84 -13.33 20.47
CA PHE A 283 11.32 -12.25 21.34
C PHE A 283 12.83 -12.28 21.50
N VAL A 284 13.48 -11.20 21.10
CA VAL A 284 14.94 -10.97 21.16
C VAL A 284 15.29 -10.21 22.42
N PHE A 285 16.31 -10.69 23.18
CA PHE A 285 16.79 -10.00 24.37
C PHE A 285 18.25 -10.38 24.70
N HIS A 286 18.88 -9.58 25.61
CA HIS A 286 20.30 -9.65 25.91
C HIS A 286 20.55 -9.57 27.44
N PRO A 287 21.67 -10.14 27.94
CA PRO A 287 22.01 -10.07 29.36
C PRO A 287 22.84 -8.83 29.72
N TYR A 288 22.51 -7.66 29.12
CA TYR A 288 23.31 -6.42 29.28
C TYR A 288 22.66 -5.36 30.17
N GLY A 289 21.53 -5.67 30.82
CA GLY A 289 20.79 -4.75 31.66
C GLY A 289 19.82 -3.87 30.90
N TRP A 290 19.63 -4.09 29.59
CA TRP A 290 18.60 -3.43 28.79
C TRP A 290 17.20 -3.85 29.20
N ILE A 291 17.05 -5.13 29.54
CA ILE A 291 15.89 -5.71 30.21
C ILE A 291 16.37 -6.50 31.45
N HIS A 292 15.57 -6.60 32.50
CA HIS A 292 15.84 -7.47 33.63
C HIS A 292 15.24 -8.87 33.43
N GLN A 293 15.93 -9.91 33.90
CA GLN A 293 15.40 -11.27 33.86
C GLN A 293 13.98 -11.40 34.45
N GLN A 294 13.67 -10.59 35.49
CA GLN A 294 12.35 -10.58 36.09
C GLN A 294 11.25 -10.05 35.11
N GLN A 295 11.57 -9.10 34.27
CA GLN A 295 10.61 -8.61 33.25
C GLN A 295 10.34 -9.67 32.18
N VAL A 296 11.32 -10.47 31.83
CA VAL A 296 11.10 -11.61 30.93
C VAL A 296 10.20 -12.65 31.60
N VAL A 297 10.44 -12.96 32.90
CA VAL A 297 9.56 -13.82 33.69
C VAL A 297 8.14 -13.24 33.77
N GLU A 298 7.99 -11.93 33.96
CA GLU A 298 6.69 -11.24 33.95
C GLU A 298 5.96 -11.35 32.60
N LEU A 299 6.67 -11.28 31.47
CA LEU A 299 6.09 -11.53 30.15
C LEU A 299 5.62 -12.99 30.01
N VAL A 300 6.42 -13.96 30.46
CA VAL A 300 6.05 -15.39 30.50
C VAL A 300 4.81 -15.58 31.39
N ASP A 301 4.80 -14.98 32.57
CA ASP A 301 3.66 -15.04 33.49
C ASP A 301 2.41 -14.36 32.95
N TYR A 302 2.57 -13.26 32.22
CA TYR A 302 1.46 -12.59 31.53
C TYR A 302 0.82 -13.53 30.50
N ALA A 303 1.63 -14.13 29.63
CA ALA A 303 1.17 -15.11 28.65
C ALA A 303 0.40 -16.25 29.31
N GLN A 304 1.00 -16.83 30.38
CA GLN A 304 0.39 -17.95 31.11
C GLN A 304 -0.91 -17.58 31.82
N ARG A 305 -0.99 -16.40 32.46
CA ARG A 305 -2.21 -15.94 33.16
C ARG A 305 -3.34 -15.61 32.20
N LYS A 306 -3.04 -14.96 31.09
CA LYS A 306 -4.06 -14.46 30.15
C LYS A 306 -4.54 -15.54 29.18
N TYR A 307 -3.63 -16.37 28.69
CA TYR A 307 -3.90 -17.32 27.62
C TYR A 307 -3.78 -18.78 28.01
N GLY A 308 -2.99 -19.10 29.06
CA GLY A 308 -2.78 -20.48 29.52
C GLY A 308 -2.26 -21.38 28.40
N PRO A 309 -2.91 -22.53 28.14
CA PRO A 309 -2.44 -23.49 27.14
C PRO A 309 -2.62 -23.04 25.69
N ARG A 310 -3.31 -21.92 25.43
CA ARG A 310 -3.44 -21.35 24.08
C ARG A 310 -2.12 -20.79 23.55
N VAL A 311 -1.16 -20.47 24.45
CA VAL A 311 0.17 -20.03 24.11
C VAL A 311 1.18 -21.08 24.51
N LYS A 312 2.01 -21.52 23.54
CA LYS A 312 3.06 -22.52 23.74
C LYS A 312 4.44 -21.88 23.64
N PHE A 313 5.33 -22.19 24.59
CA PHE A 313 6.74 -21.81 24.52
C PHE A 313 7.53 -22.91 23.80
N LEU A 314 8.23 -22.53 22.72
CA LEU A 314 9.08 -23.41 21.92
C LEU A 314 10.45 -22.75 21.70
N ASN A 315 11.50 -23.56 21.55
CA ASN A 315 12.77 -23.13 21.00
C ASN A 315 12.82 -23.36 19.46
N PHE A 316 13.81 -22.83 18.76
CA PHE A 316 13.89 -22.94 17.30
C PHE A 316 14.01 -24.41 16.83
N ARG A 317 14.70 -25.26 17.56
CA ARG A 317 14.79 -26.68 17.22
C ARG A 317 13.42 -27.35 17.26
N GLU A 318 12.64 -27.10 18.32
CA GLU A 318 11.28 -27.63 18.43
C GLU A 318 10.35 -27.07 17.33
N CYS A 319 10.51 -25.80 16.96
CA CYS A 319 9.78 -25.20 15.84
C CYS A 319 10.10 -25.94 14.52
N ALA A 320 11.39 -26.16 14.22
CA ALA A 320 11.81 -26.88 13.01
C ALA A 320 11.27 -28.33 12.97
N GLU A 321 11.28 -29.02 14.13
CA GLU A 321 10.75 -30.38 14.25
C GLU A 321 9.25 -30.43 14.03
N ARG A 322 8.48 -29.48 14.61
CA ARG A 322 7.02 -29.41 14.47
C ARG A 322 6.59 -29.03 13.05
N LEU A 323 7.26 -28.06 12.42
CA LEU A 323 7.05 -27.75 11.02
C LEU A 323 7.27 -28.97 10.13
N ALA A 324 8.37 -29.69 10.33
CA ALA A 324 8.65 -30.91 9.58
C ALA A 324 7.59 -31.99 9.84
N GLN A 325 7.19 -32.21 11.08
CA GLN A 325 6.28 -33.27 11.44
C GLN A 325 4.82 -33.00 11.06
N HIS A 326 4.31 -31.83 11.39
CA HIS A 326 2.88 -31.53 11.33
C HIS A 326 2.49 -30.74 10.08
N LEU A 327 3.38 -29.87 9.56
CA LEU A 327 3.10 -29.14 8.34
C LEU A 327 3.47 -29.96 7.09
N THR A 328 4.73 -30.41 6.98
CA THR A 328 5.27 -30.98 5.75
C THR A 328 5.35 -32.51 5.76
N ALA A 329 4.52 -33.17 6.57
CA ALA A 329 4.39 -34.65 6.62
C ALA A 329 5.73 -35.40 6.77
N GLY A 330 6.63 -34.91 7.63
CA GLY A 330 7.96 -35.48 7.88
C GLY A 330 9.03 -35.05 6.86
N LYS A 331 8.75 -34.18 5.93
CA LYS A 331 9.72 -33.72 4.91
C LYS A 331 10.17 -32.29 5.23
N ARG A 332 11.46 -32.13 5.53
CA ARG A 332 12.05 -30.78 5.75
C ARG A 332 12.19 -30.06 4.41
N LEU A 333 12.23 -28.71 4.41
CA LEU A 333 12.48 -27.92 3.18
C LEU A 333 13.81 -28.29 2.53
N ARG A 334 14.84 -28.56 3.36
CA ARG A 334 16.16 -29.01 2.89
C ARG A 334 16.31 -30.51 3.03
N ALA A 335 16.77 -31.13 1.97
CA ALA A 335 17.15 -32.55 1.98
C ALA A 335 18.44 -32.77 2.81
N ALA A 336 18.73 -34.00 3.19
CA ALA A 336 19.95 -34.37 3.92
C ALA A 336 21.25 -33.92 3.20
N ALA A 337 21.22 -33.79 1.89
CA ALA A 337 22.31 -33.26 1.09
C ALA A 337 22.40 -31.71 1.11
N GLY A 338 21.54 -31.00 1.81
CA GLY A 338 21.54 -29.55 1.95
C GLY A 338 20.78 -28.76 0.88
N GLY A 339 20.41 -29.39 -0.25
CA GLY A 339 19.57 -28.77 -1.29
C GLY A 339 18.09 -28.80 -0.96
N GLY A 340 17.27 -28.16 -1.78
CA GLY A 340 15.81 -28.20 -1.63
C GLY A 340 15.25 -29.61 -1.67
N ASN A 341 14.11 -29.84 -1.05
CA ASN A 341 13.50 -31.18 -0.89
C ASN A 341 12.16 -31.34 -1.62
N GLY A 342 11.89 -30.48 -2.62
CA GLY A 342 10.64 -30.53 -3.38
C GLY A 342 9.40 -30.23 -2.55
N VAL A 343 9.50 -29.28 -1.65
CA VAL A 343 8.39 -28.78 -0.83
C VAL A 343 8.11 -27.33 -1.23
N ALA A 344 6.85 -27.02 -1.55
CA ALA A 344 6.37 -25.68 -1.79
C ALA A 344 5.27 -25.33 -0.77
N ILE A 345 5.34 -24.13 -0.23
CA ILE A 345 4.36 -23.55 0.67
C ILE A 345 3.62 -22.48 -0.12
N VAL A 346 2.34 -22.67 -0.34
CA VAL A 346 1.54 -21.91 -1.31
C VAL A 346 0.07 -21.90 -0.88
N ASP A 347 -0.66 -20.85 -1.23
CA ASP A 347 -2.12 -20.82 -1.13
C ASP A 347 -2.73 -21.34 -2.44
N LEU A 348 -3.21 -22.57 -2.44
CA LEU A 348 -3.75 -23.21 -3.66
C LEU A 348 -5.19 -22.81 -3.97
N ASN A 349 -6.02 -22.63 -2.94
CA ASN A 349 -7.44 -22.42 -3.07
C ASN A 349 -7.89 -20.95 -2.91
N ASP A 350 -6.94 -20.03 -2.71
CA ASP A 350 -7.16 -18.58 -2.54
C ASP A 350 -8.01 -18.25 -1.30
N ASP A 351 -7.82 -19.03 -0.21
CA ASP A 351 -8.55 -18.81 1.04
C ASP A 351 -7.77 -17.97 2.07
N GLY A 352 -6.56 -17.52 1.69
CA GLY A 352 -5.68 -16.70 2.54
C GLY A 352 -4.92 -17.50 3.58
N TYR A 353 -4.85 -18.84 3.46
CA TYR A 353 -4.01 -19.70 4.28
C TYR A 353 -3.00 -20.47 3.42
N GLN A 354 -1.83 -20.74 3.99
CA GLN A 354 -0.81 -21.50 3.30
C GLN A 354 -1.16 -22.98 3.27
N ASP A 355 -1.04 -23.58 2.10
CA ASP A 355 -1.11 -25.00 1.84
C ASP A 355 0.28 -25.57 1.57
N VAL A 356 0.36 -26.89 1.40
CA VAL A 356 1.64 -27.58 1.19
C VAL A 356 1.60 -28.50 0.00
N VAL A 357 2.55 -28.33 -0.92
CA VAL A 357 2.80 -29.30 -2.00
C VAL A 357 4.15 -29.96 -1.79
N ILE A 358 4.16 -31.28 -1.78
CA ILE A 358 5.36 -32.11 -1.64
C ILE A 358 5.49 -32.95 -2.91
N GLY A 359 6.57 -32.73 -3.66
CA GLY A 359 6.88 -33.48 -4.87
C GLY A 359 8.33 -33.95 -4.83
N ASN A 360 8.61 -35.11 -4.21
CA ASN A 360 9.92 -35.74 -4.23
C ASN A 360 9.82 -37.27 -4.37
N LYS A 361 10.95 -37.94 -4.55
CA LYS A 361 11.00 -39.40 -4.74
C LYS A 361 10.35 -40.24 -3.64
N GLN A 362 10.17 -39.67 -2.43
CA GLN A 362 9.65 -40.38 -1.29
C GLN A 362 8.18 -40.11 -1.02
N LEU A 363 7.70 -38.91 -1.41
CA LEU A 363 6.34 -38.46 -1.16
C LEU A 363 5.90 -37.50 -2.26
N GLN A 364 4.71 -37.75 -2.81
CA GLN A 364 4.04 -36.88 -3.77
C GLN A 364 2.66 -36.60 -3.22
N ARG A 365 2.49 -35.41 -2.60
CA ARG A 365 1.29 -35.08 -1.83
C ARG A 365 1.00 -33.59 -1.84
N THR A 366 -0.28 -33.25 -1.95
CA THR A 366 -0.83 -31.92 -1.67
C THR A 366 -1.59 -31.98 -0.36
N ARG A 367 -1.46 -30.96 0.47
CA ARG A 367 -2.19 -30.80 1.73
C ARG A 367 -2.87 -29.45 1.72
N LEU A 368 -4.19 -29.43 1.75
CA LEU A 368 -5.00 -28.20 1.92
C LEU A 368 -5.37 -28.01 3.37
N TRP A 369 -5.27 -26.80 3.86
CA TRP A 369 -5.71 -26.44 5.19
C TRP A 369 -7.19 -26.05 5.21
N HIS A 370 -7.94 -26.58 6.15
CA HIS A 370 -9.31 -26.19 6.42
C HIS A 370 -9.37 -25.42 7.75
N PRO A 371 -9.45 -24.08 7.73
CA PRO A 371 -9.31 -23.27 8.95
C PRO A 371 -10.44 -23.46 9.95
N GLU A 372 -11.68 -23.73 9.51
CA GLU A 372 -12.82 -23.97 10.38
C GLU A 372 -12.68 -25.29 11.16
N GLU A 373 -12.30 -26.37 10.47
CA GLU A 373 -12.10 -27.69 11.08
C GLU A 373 -10.72 -27.85 11.72
N ARG A 374 -9.79 -26.92 11.46
CA ARG A 374 -8.38 -26.98 11.90
C ARG A 374 -7.70 -28.29 11.53
N GLN A 375 -7.85 -28.73 10.29
CA GLN A 375 -7.27 -30.00 9.82
C GLN A 375 -6.77 -29.90 8.38
N TRP A 376 -5.88 -30.83 8.07
CA TRP A 376 -5.31 -30.98 6.73
C TRP A 376 -6.11 -32.02 5.95
N GLN A 377 -6.51 -31.68 4.71
CA GLN A 377 -7.01 -32.62 3.72
C GLN A 377 -5.87 -32.96 2.74
N GLU A 378 -5.72 -34.23 2.38
CA GLU A 378 -4.58 -34.70 1.60
C GLU A 378 -4.99 -35.26 0.25
N PHE A 379 -4.23 -34.89 -0.80
CA PHE A 379 -4.43 -35.33 -2.18
C PHE A 379 -3.09 -35.79 -2.79
N GLU A 380 -3.13 -36.53 -3.88
CA GLU A 380 -1.91 -36.92 -4.61
C GLU A 380 -1.36 -35.73 -5.40
N PHE A 381 -0.05 -35.60 -5.50
CA PHE A 381 0.66 -34.65 -6.37
C PHE A 381 1.30 -35.42 -7.53
N PRO A 382 1.21 -34.93 -8.80
CA PRO A 382 1.46 -35.79 -9.97
C PRO A 382 2.91 -36.08 -10.32
N PHE A 383 3.92 -35.32 -9.80
CA PHE A 383 5.30 -35.49 -10.23
C PHE A 383 6.36 -35.12 -9.17
N ASP A 384 7.62 -35.41 -9.45
CA ASP A 384 8.78 -35.06 -8.62
C ASP A 384 9.30 -33.68 -9.02
N LEU A 385 9.07 -32.65 -8.17
CA LEU A 385 9.52 -31.26 -8.37
C LEU A 385 11.05 -31.14 -8.51
N GLN A 386 11.82 -32.11 -7.97
CA GLN A 386 13.28 -32.07 -8.00
C GLN A 386 13.87 -32.73 -9.26
N ALA A 387 13.10 -33.58 -9.92
CA ALA A 387 13.62 -34.41 -10.98
C ALA A 387 13.93 -33.66 -12.27
N HIS A 388 13.20 -32.57 -12.57
CA HIS A 388 13.08 -32.01 -13.92
C HIS A 388 13.61 -30.57 -14.07
N GLY A 389 14.19 -29.96 -13.04
CA GLY A 389 14.58 -28.56 -13.01
C GLY A 389 13.46 -27.68 -12.43
N PRO A 390 13.53 -26.36 -12.63
CA PRO A 390 12.53 -25.45 -12.06
C PRO A 390 11.14 -25.69 -12.63
N ALA A 391 10.12 -25.75 -11.77
CA ALA A 391 8.72 -25.68 -12.14
C ALA A 391 8.25 -24.21 -12.09
N ARG A 392 7.22 -23.87 -12.87
CA ARG A 392 6.62 -22.53 -12.89
C ARG A 392 5.17 -22.60 -12.44
N TRP A 393 4.83 -21.72 -11.54
CA TRP A 393 3.51 -21.64 -10.92
C TRP A 393 2.79 -20.37 -11.38
N GLY A 394 1.52 -20.50 -11.73
CA GLY A 394 0.67 -19.39 -12.16
C GLY A 394 -0.80 -19.68 -11.86
N VAL A 395 -1.63 -18.70 -12.15
CA VAL A 395 -3.10 -18.79 -12.02
C VAL A 395 -3.73 -18.61 -13.40
N ILE A 396 -4.60 -19.51 -13.79
CA ILE A 396 -5.33 -19.47 -15.06
C ILE A 396 -6.80 -19.74 -14.77
N ASP A 397 -7.68 -18.84 -15.19
CA ASP A 397 -9.13 -18.93 -14.90
C ASP A 397 -9.40 -19.13 -13.38
N GLY A 398 -8.65 -18.40 -12.52
CA GLY A 398 -8.75 -18.48 -11.06
C GLY A 398 -8.17 -19.76 -10.43
N GLN A 399 -7.57 -20.66 -11.22
CA GLN A 399 -7.08 -21.96 -10.74
C GLN A 399 -5.55 -22.05 -10.82
N PRO A 400 -4.89 -22.63 -9.79
CA PRO A 400 -3.45 -22.83 -9.80
C PRO A 400 -3.03 -23.81 -10.89
N VAL A 401 -1.98 -23.45 -11.59
CA VAL A 401 -1.34 -24.26 -12.61
C VAL A 401 0.14 -24.40 -12.34
N VAL A 402 0.68 -25.59 -12.45
CA VAL A 402 2.12 -25.87 -12.42
C VAL A 402 2.59 -26.38 -13.77
N LEU A 403 3.63 -25.75 -14.30
CA LEU A 403 4.25 -26.09 -15.59
C LEU A 403 5.69 -26.55 -15.37
N VAL A 404 6.06 -27.67 -16.01
CA VAL A 404 7.40 -28.27 -15.92
C VAL A 404 7.83 -28.85 -17.27
N THR A 405 9.12 -29.01 -17.50
CA THR A 405 9.65 -29.74 -18.68
C THR A 405 9.99 -31.18 -18.29
N ILE A 406 9.31 -32.16 -18.89
CA ILE A 406 9.60 -33.58 -18.71
C ILE A 406 9.96 -34.17 -20.09
N ASP A 407 11.12 -34.80 -20.19
CA ASP A 407 11.63 -35.38 -21.43
C ASP A 407 11.61 -34.40 -22.62
N GLY A 408 11.96 -33.15 -22.35
CA GLY A 408 11.97 -32.08 -23.36
C GLY A 408 10.60 -31.60 -23.81
N GLN A 409 9.52 -32.02 -23.17
CA GLN A 409 8.15 -31.58 -23.47
C GLN A 409 7.53 -30.80 -22.31
N PRO A 410 6.68 -29.78 -22.59
CA PRO A 410 5.94 -29.09 -21.56
C PRO A 410 4.87 -30.03 -20.97
N ARG A 411 4.83 -30.11 -19.66
CA ARG A 411 3.78 -30.80 -18.91
C ARG A 411 3.21 -29.83 -17.90
N ALA A 412 1.88 -29.76 -17.86
CA ALA A 412 1.18 -28.87 -16.93
C ALA A 412 0.05 -29.61 -16.22
N TRP A 413 -0.17 -29.25 -14.98
CA TRP A 413 -1.32 -29.70 -14.19
C TRP A 413 -2.00 -28.52 -13.57
N ARG A 414 -3.32 -28.60 -13.53
CA ARG A 414 -4.20 -27.61 -12.92
C ARG A 414 -4.84 -28.25 -11.68
N PHE A 415 -4.85 -27.55 -10.56
CA PHE A 415 -5.56 -27.97 -9.38
C PHE A 415 -7.01 -27.46 -9.43
N ALA A 416 -7.98 -28.38 -9.52
CA ALA A 416 -9.39 -28.04 -9.61
C ALA A 416 -10.24 -29.18 -9.04
N ALA A 417 -11.32 -28.85 -8.33
CA ALA A 417 -12.21 -29.81 -7.69
C ALA A 417 -11.41 -30.86 -6.87
N ASP A 418 -10.49 -30.38 -6.06
CA ASP A 418 -9.66 -31.15 -5.11
C ASP A 418 -8.77 -32.22 -5.77
N GLN A 419 -8.36 -32.03 -6.99
CA GLN A 419 -7.44 -32.90 -7.69
C GLN A 419 -6.59 -32.20 -8.75
N TRP A 420 -5.42 -32.77 -9.04
CA TRP A 420 -4.57 -32.35 -10.13
C TRP A 420 -5.02 -32.98 -11.44
N GLN A 421 -5.33 -32.16 -12.42
CA GLN A 421 -5.78 -32.57 -13.77
C GLN A 421 -4.73 -32.19 -14.79
N ASP A 422 -4.47 -33.08 -15.78
CA ASP A 422 -3.57 -32.76 -16.88
C ASP A 422 -4.11 -31.59 -17.70
N ALA A 423 -3.30 -30.53 -17.78
CA ALA A 423 -3.55 -29.29 -18.53
C ALA A 423 -2.47 -29.05 -19.60
N SER A 424 -1.75 -30.05 -20.02
CA SER A 424 -0.56 -29.91 -20.88
C SER A 424 -0.87 -29.47 -22.31
N ALA A 425 -2.07 -29.75 -22.84
CA ALA A 425 -2.39 -29.57 -24.26
C ALA A 425 -2.22 -28.11 -24.78
N PRO A 426 -2.69 -27.05 -24.11
CA PRO A 426 -2.48 -25.70 -24.56
C PRO A 426 -1.01 -25.27 -24.58
N PHE A 427 -0.20 -25.78 -23.66
CA PHE A 427 1.25 -25.50 -23.58
C PHE A 427 2.03 -26.26 -24.66
N ALA A 428 1.63 -27.47 -24.99
CA ALA A 428 2.23 -28.23 -26.07
C ALA A 428 2.00 -27.57 -27.44
N ALA A 429 0.95 -26.76 -27.60
CA ALA A 429 0.65 -26.01 -28.82
C ALA A 429 1.60 -24.78 -28.98
N ILE A 430 2.26 -24.31 -27.93
CA ILE A 430 3.21 -23.19 -28.00
C ILE A 430 4.50 -23.66 -28.68
N SER A 431 4.71 -23.22 -29.93
CA SER A 431 5.89 -23.56 -30.70
C SER A 431 7.01 -22.55 -30.42
N GLN A 432 8.13 -23.01 -29.90
CA GLN A 432 9.37 -22.23 -29.89
C GLN A 432 10.12 -22.39 -31.24
N ARG A 433 10.92 -21.40 -31.63
CA ARG A 433 11.88 -21.56 -32.74
C ARG A 433 12.82 -22.72 -32.42
N GLY A 434 12.63 -23.84 -33.09
CA GLY A 434 13.46 -25.04 -32.91
C GLY A 434 12.92 -26.12 -31.96
N GLY A 435 11.67 -26.00 -31.40
CA GLY A 435 11.08 -27.06 -30.59
C GLY A 435 9.92 -26.62 -29.68
N PRO A 436 9.42 -27.54 -28.83
CA PRO A 436 8.35 -27.24 -27.87
C PRO A 436 8.76 -26.28 -26.80
N LEU A 437 7.77 -25.65 -26.12
CA LEU A 437 8.00 -24.81 -24.96
C LEU A 437 8.75 -25.59 -23.87
N GLN A 438 9.82 -25.02 -23.34
CA GLN A 438 10.57 -25.58 -22.21
C GLN A 438 10.76 -24.51 -21.13
N VAL A 439 10.43 -24.85 -19.88
CA VAL A 439 10.73 -24.00 -18.70
C VAL A 439 12.12 -24.31 -18.12
N ALA A 440 12.65 -25.46 -18.50
CA ALA A 440 14.01 -25.87 -18.14
C ALA A 440 14.70 -26.58 -19.31
N ILE A 441 15.98 -26.26 -19.53
CA ILE A 441 16.90 -26.93 -20.48
C ILE A 441 18.09 -27.44 -19.69
N ASP A 442 18.36 -28.74 -19.74
CA ASP A 442 19.40 -29.37 -18.93
C ASP A 442 19.29 -29.02 -17.43
N ARG A 443 18.06 -28.95 -16.91
CA ARG A 443 17.69 -28.52 -15.55
C ARG A 443 18.01 -27.06 -15.20
N ARG A 444 18.43 -26.25 -16.17
CA ARG A 444 18.64 -24.80 -16.01
C ARG A 444 17.38 -24.05 -16.40
N ASP A 445 17.19 -22.90 -15.81
CA ASP A 445 16.09 -22.00 -16.12
C ASP A 445 16.12 -21.57 -17.60
N ALA A 446 15.01 -21.68 -18.28
CA ALA A 446 14.85 -21.32 -19.70
C ALA A 446 14.18 -19.94 -19.92
N GLY A 447 14.04 -19.11 -18.88
CA GLY A 447 13.49 -17.75 -18.99
C GLY A 447 12.00 -17.72 -19.24
N VAL A 448 11.24 -18.59 -18.59
CA VAL A 448 9.77 -18.64 -18.65
C VAL A 448 9.20 -18.28 -17.28
N ARG A 449 8.22 -17.39 -17.24
CA ARG A 449 7.55 -16.96 -15.99
C ARG A 449 6.04 -16.81 -16.21
N PHE A 450 5.31 -17.04 -15.14
CA PHE A 450 3.93 -16.59 -15.02
C PHE A 450 3.91 -15.27 -14.22
N ARG A 451 3.25 -14.26 -14.74
CA ARG A 451 3.00 -12.97 -14.06
C ARG A 451 1.67 -12.40 -14.54
N ASP A 452 0.94 -11.84 -13.63
CA ASP A 452 -0.29 -11.09 -13.91
C ASP A 452 0.11 -9.63 -14.16
N LEU A 453 0.38 -9.29 -15.42
CA LEU A 453 0.93 -7.98 -15.81
C LEU A 453 -0.09 -6.86 -15.71
N ASP A 454 -1.37 -7.15 -16.00
CA ASP A 454 -2.48 -6.18 -16.01
C ASP A 454 -3.44 -6.35 -14.84
N ARG A 455 -3.08 -7.22 -13.89
CA ARG A 455 -3.82 -7.51 -12.66
C ARG A 455 -5.29 -7.91 -12.88
N ASP A 456 -5.56 -8.61 -13.97
CA ASP A 456 -6.88 -9.16 -14.22
C ASP A 456 -7.19 -10.47 -13.45
N GLY A 457 -6.23 -10.95 -12.64
CA GLY A 457 -6.33 -12.18 -11.86
C GLY A 457 -5.92 -13.45 -12.63
N CYS A 458 -5.46 -13.32 -13.86
CA CYS A 458 -4.98 -14.42 -14.70
C CYS A 458 -3.52 -14.17 -15.11
N SER A 459 -2.62 -15.11 -14.81
CA SER A 459 -1.21 -14.94 -15.15
C SER A 459 -0.97 -15.00 -16.66
N GLU A 460 -0.25 -14.01 -17.22
CA GLU A 460 0.39 -14.13 -18.52
C GLU A 460 1.58 -15.08 -18.47
N LEU A 461 1.88 -15.69 -19.61
CA LEU A 461 3.08 -16.50 -19.80
C LEU A 461 4.15 -15.67 -20.53
N ILE A 462 5.15 -15.24 -19.80
CA ILE A 462 6.30 -14.50 -20.32
C ILE A 462 7.38 -15.51 -20.75
N ILE A 463 7.85 -15.41 -21.98
CA ILE A 463 9.01 -16.15 -22.50
C ILE A 463 10.04 -15.11 -22.89
N ALA A 464 11.13 -14.98 -22.13
CA ALA A 464 12.16 -14.00 -22.41
C ALA A 464 13.55 -14.59 -22.18
N ASN A 465 14.15 -15.07 -23.26
CA ASN A 465 15.51 -15.59 -23.35
C ASN A 465 16.16 -15.17 -24.67
N GLN A 466 17.40 -15.57 -24.92
CA GLN A 466 18.12 -15.20 -26.14
C GLN A 466 17.45 -15.66 -27.45
N ALA A 467 16.64 -16.70 -27.40
CA ALA A 467 15.99 -17.28 -28.60
C ALA A 467 14.59 -16.69 -28.86
N ARG A 468 13.90 -16.21 -27.82
CA ARG A 468 12.50 -15.77 -27.91
C ARG A 468 12.18 -14.76 -26.79
N GLN A 469 11.46 -13.70 -27.18
CA GLN A 469 11.03 -12.65 -26.28
C GLN A 469 9.57 -12.32 -26.65
N GLU A 470 8.62 -12.76 -25.82
CA GLU A 470 7.18 -12.55 -26.06
C GLU A 470 6.36 -12.72 -24.79
N VAL A 471 5.17 -12.15 -24.81
CA VAL A 471 4.12 -12.31 -23.78
C VAL A 471 2.93 -13.03 -24.43
N LEU A 472 2.46 -14.07 -23.76
CA LEU A 472 1.27 -14.82 -24.18
C LEU A 472 0.17 -14.64 -23.14
N ARG A 473 -1.04 -14.29 -23.59
CA ARG A 473 -2.22 -14.17 -22.76
C ARG A 473 -3.13 -15.37 -22.92
N TRP A 474 -3.77 -15.78 -21.83
CA TRP A 474 -4.74 -16.86 -21.85
C TRP A 474 -6.05 -16.42 -22.49
N THR A 475 -6.57 -17.26 -23.37
CA THR A 475 -7.90 -17.11 -23.96
C THR A 475 -8.72 -18.33 -23.58
N ALA A 476 -9.75 -18.11 -22.76
CA ALA A 476 -10.66 -19.15 -22.32
C ALA A 476 -11.42 -19.78 -23.49
N ALA A 477 -11.84 -21.04 -23.34
CA ALA A 477 -12.59 -21.76 -24.35
C ALA A 477 -13.92 -21.05 -24.67
N LYS A 478 -14.24 -20.94 -25.97
CA LYS A 478 -15.53 -20.51 -26.52
C LYS A 478 -16.19 -21.67 -27.24
N ALA A 479 -17.48 -21.53 -27.57
CA ALA A 479 -18.29 -22.61 -28.19
C ALA A 479 -17.61 -23.32 -29.38
N ASP A 480 -16.83 -22.58 -30.17
CA ASP A 480 -16.16 -23.04 -31.38
C ASP A 480 -14.63 -23.03 -31.33
N GLN A 481 -14.03 -22.70 -30.16
CA GLN A 481 -12.59 -22.56 -30.04
C GLN A 481 -12.11 -23.09 -28.68
N PRO A 482 -11.15 -24.05 -28.65
CA PRO A 482 -10.56 -24.50 -27.40
C PRO A 482 -9.74 -23.39 -26.73
N ALA A 483 -9.58 -23.45 -25.42
CA ALA A 483 -8.71 -22.57 -24.68
C ALA A 483 -7.26 -22.64 -25.20
N HIS A 484 -6.60 -21.52 -25.33
CA HIS A 484 -5.26 -21.44 -25.91
C HIS A 484 -4.49 -20.19 -25.42
N TRP A 485 -3.19 -20.20 -25.62
CA TRP A 485 -2.30 -19.07 -25.42
C TRP A 485 -2.21 -18.23 -26.68
N ALA A 486 -2.55 -16.94 -26.61
CA ALA A 486 -2.49 -16.00 -27.72
C ALA A 486 -1.33 -15.01 -27.51
N PRO A 487 -0.45 -14.82 -28.52
CA PRO A 487 0.58 -13.77 -28.43
C PRO A 487 -0.06 -12.39 -28.38
N GLN A 488 0.50 -11.51 -27.57
CA GLN A 488 0.04 -10.14 -27.42
C GLN A 488 0.79 -9.20 -28.37
N PRO A 489 0.12 -8.16 -28.91
CA PRO A 489 0.75 -7.19 -29.79
C PRO A 489 1.76 -6.28 -29.08
N CYS A 490 1.77 -6.23 -27.75
CA CYS A 490 2.80 -5.52 -26.99
C CYS A 490 4.10 -6.34 -27.04
N ASP A 491 5.01 -5.95 -27.89
CA ASP A 491 6.32 -6.61 -28.00
C ASP A 491 7.11 -6.43 -26.70
N TRP A 492 7.58 -7.54 -26.12
CA TRP A 492 8.53 -7.49 -25.00
C TRP A 492 9.75 -6.66 -25.39
N PRO A 493 10.32 -5.82 -24.50
CA PRO A 493 11.43 -4.95 -24.86
C PRO A 493 12.62 -5.70 -25.45
N GLU A 494 13.14 -5.19 -26.56
CA GLU A 494 14.23 -5.85 -27.29
C GLU A 494 15.48 -6.02 -26.41
N ASN A 495 16.11 -7.18 -26.50
CA ASN A 495 17.31 -7.56 -25.76
C ASN A 495 17.14 -7.66 -24.23
N VAL A 496 15.94 -7.58 -23.71
CA VAL A 496 15.64 -7.85 -22.31
C VAL A 496 15.36 -9.33 -22.13
N VAL A 497 16.19 -10.01 -21.36
CA VAL A 497 16.05 -11.45 -21.07
C VAL A 497 15.97 -11.69 -19.58
N LEU A 498 15.13 -12.63 -19.16
CA LEU A 498 14.97 -13.02 -17.76
C LEU A 498 16.19 -13.82 -17.25
N VAL A 499 16.84 -14.55 -18.14
CA VAL A 499 18.01 -15.37 -17.84
C VAL A 499 19.10 -15.22 -18.91
N ASP A 500 20.35 -15.38 -18.51
CA ASP A 500 21.49 -15.47 -19.41
C ASP A 500 21.60 -16.83 -20.11
N ASP A 501 22.60 -17.02 -20.96
CA ASP A 501 22.87 -18.28 -21.71
C ASP A 501 23.14 -19.50 -20.80
N LEU A 502 23.46 -19.27 -19.53
CA LEU A 502 23.64 -20.31 -18.53
C LEU A 502 22.40 -20.59 -17.67
N GLY A 503 21.29 -19.89 -17.96
CA GLY A 503 20.03 -19.98 -17.19
C GLY A 503 20.11 -19.29 -15.83
N ARG A 504 20.99 -18.28 -15.69
CA ARG A 504 21.13 -17.50 -14.44
C ARG A 504 20.38 -16.19 -14.57
N ASP A 505 20.00 -15.59 -13.45
CA ASP A 505 19.29 -14.31 -13.37
C ASP A 505 20.03 -13.22 -14.19
N ALA A 506 19.33 -12.58 -15.12
CA ALA A 506 19.85 -11.51 -15.96
C ALA A 506 19.59 -10.11 -15.42
N GLY A 507 19.03 -9.99 -14.21
CA GLY A 507 18.80 -8.73 -13.52
C GLY A 507 17.48 -8.05 -13.87
N VAL A 508 16.47 -8.80 -14.27
CA VAL A 508 15.12 -8.28 -14.56
C VAL A 508 14.25 -8.34 -13.32
N ARG A 509 13.52 -7.25 -13.04
CA ARG A 509 12.50 -7.18 -12.00
C ARG A 509 11.21 -6.62 -12.60
N LEU A 510 10.09 -7.26 -12.29
CA LEU A 510 8.75 -6.78 -12.59
C LEU A 510 8.16 -6.20 -11.31
N VAL A 511 7.76 -4.95 -11.35
CA VAL A 511 7.31 -4.18 -10.19
C VAL A 511 6.45 -3.01 -10.66
N ASP A 512 5.39 -2.70 -9.93
CA ASP A 512 4.58 -1.50 -10.13
C ASP A 512 5.36 -0.28 -9.60
N LEU A 513 5.93 0.52 -10.53
CA LEU A 513 6.76 1.67 -10.19
C LEU A 513 5.93 2.93 -9.88
N ASP A 514 4.79 3.10 -10.55
CA ASP A 514 3.99 4.33 -10.51
C ASP A 514 2.61 4.17 -9.85
N ASP A 515 2.39 3.02 -9.17
CA ASP A 515 1.13 2.66 -8.48
C ASP A 515 -0.10 2.59 -9.40
N ASP A 516 0.11 2.34 -10.69
CA ASP A 516 -0.99 2.16 -11.63
C ASP A 516 -1.55 0.73 -11.64
N GLN A 517 -1.03 -0.13 -10.77
CA GLN A 517 -1.35 -1.55 -10.60
C GLN A 517 -0.89 -2.44 -11.76
N LEU A 518 -0.19 -1.91 -12.75
CA LEU A 518 0.42 -2.69 -13.81
C LEU A 518 1.89 -2.98 -13.46
N LEU A 519 2.43 -4.08 -13.93
CA LEU A 519 3.82 -4.43 -13.64
C LEU A 519 4.77 -3.84 -14.66
N ASP A 520 5.56 -2.85 -14.26
CA ASP A 520 6.67 -2.30 -15.01
C ASP A 520 7.89 -3.21 -14.99
N LEU A 521 8.82 -2.95 -15.89
CA LEU A 521 10.04 -3.74 -16.03
C LEU A 521 11.27 -2.91 -15.75
N VAL A 522 12.08 -3.36 -14.80
CA VAL A 522 13.38 -2.80 -14.49
C VAL A 522 14.45 -3.84 -14.75
N VAL A 523 15.39 -3.49 -15.61
CA VAL A 523 16.60 -4.28 -15.87
C VAL A 523 17.79 -3.60 -15.23
N SER A 524 18.61 -4.32 -14.47
CA SER A 524 19.88 -3.80 -14.01
C SER A 524 20.90 -4.92 -13.84
N ASN A 525 21.98 -4.83 -14.60
CA ASN A 525 23.07 -5.81 -14.60
C ASN A 525 24.43 -5.14 -14.78
N GLU A 526 25.45 -5.92 -15.04
CA GLU A 526 26.83 -5.42 -15.18
C GLU A 526 27.04 -4.56 -16.44
N GLN A 527 26.16 -4.65 -17.45
CA GLN A 527 26.23 -3.87 -18.69
C GLN A 527 25.57 -2.50 -18.57
N GLY A 528 24.44 -2.42 -17.84
CA GLY A 528 23.67 -1.21 -17.72
C GLY A 528 22.37 -1.40 -16.97
N TYR A 529 21.51 -0.42 -17.05
CA TYR A 529 20.15 -0.51 -16.55
C TYR A 529 19.15 0.16 -17.49
N ALA A 530 17.92 -0.31 -17.46
CA ALA A 530 16.81 0.24 -18.20
C ALA A 530 15.50 0.10 -17.40
N VAL A 531 14.62 1.06 -17.57
CA VAL A 531 13.26 1.08 -17.04
C VAL A 531 12.28 1.15 -18.20
N HIS A 532 11.35 0.22 -18.27
CA HIS A 532 10.27 0.20 -19.25
C HIS A 532 8.94 0.18 -18.52
N ARG A 533 8.09 1.15 -18.81
CA ARG A 533 6.75 1.24 -18.28
C ARG A 533 5.78 0.40 -19.11
N PHE A 534 4.91 -0.32 -18.45
CA PHE A 534 3.79 -1.02 -19.06
C PHE A 534 2.51 -0.22 -18.92
N ALA A 535 1.83 0.08 -20.02
CA ALA A 535 0.59 0.85 -20.04
C ALA A 535 -0.60 0.03 -20.59
N GLY A 536 -0.50 -1.32 -20.49
CA GLY A 536 -1.51 -2.26 -21.00
C GLY A 536 -1.14 -2.88 -22.35
N PHE A 537 -1.87 -3.92 -22.71
CA PHE A 537 -1.57 -4.73 -23.91
C PHE A 537 -1.82 -4.04 -25.25
N ASP A 538 -2.62 -2.99 -25.28
CA ASP A 538 -2.90 -2.21 -26.50
C ASP A 538 -1.80 -1.19 -26.83
N ARG A 539 -0.80 -1.05 -25.97
CA ARG A 539 0.30 -0.08 -26.08
C ARG A 539 1.65 -0.78 -25.99
N PRO A 540 2.68 -0.33 -26.72
CA PRO A 540 4.03 -0.87 -26.57
C PRO A 540 4.60 -0.49 -25.21
N TRP A 541 5.58 -1.26 -24.71
CA TRP A 541 6.38 -0.89 -23.55
C TRP A 541 7.08 0.44 -23.79
N GLN A 542 6.94 1.38 -22.89
CA GLN A 542 7.56 2.69 -22.98
C GLN A 542 8.92 2.67 -22.27
N ALA A 543 10.01 2.85 -23.02
CA ALA A 543 11.31 3.06 -22.42
C ALA A 543 11.36 4.44 -21.73
N VAL A 544 11.57 4.44 -20.41
CA VAL A 544 11.63 5.64 -19.59
C VAL A 544 13.08 6.07 -19.37
N LEU A 545 13.94 5.09 -19.11
CA LEU A 545 15.33 5.33 -18.76
C LEU A 545 16.17 4.18 -19.31
N ALA A 546 17.35 4.50 -19.88
CA ALA A 546 18.34 3.50 -20.27
C ALA A 546 19.75 4.10 -20.21
N GLU A 547 20.64 3.47 -19.46
CA GLU A 547 22.02 3.92 -19.32
C GLU A 547 23.00 2.74 -19.29
N SER A 548 24.17 2.93 -19.90
CA SER A 548 25.27 1.95 -19.89
C SER A 548 26.21 2.17 -18.71
N ARG A 549 26.79 1.10 -18.14
CA ARG A 549 27.86 1.22 -17.16
C ARG A 549 29.20 1.36 -17.85
N PRO A 550 30.23 2.07 -17.27
CA PRO A 550 30.24 2.56 -15.87
C PRO A 550 29.64 3.96 -15.66
N GLU A 551 29.08 4.61 -16.67
CA GLU A 551 28.62 6.01 -16.57
C GLU A 551 27.34 6.15 -15.74
N GLY A 552 26.41 5.19 -15.87
CA GLY A 552 25.17 5.18 -15.10
C GLY A 552 25.30 4.47 -13.75
N LYS A 553 25.04 5.19 -12.65
CA LYS A 553 25.03 4.64 -11.29
C LYS A 553 23.69 4.76 -10.56
N ARG A 554 22.65 5.25 -11.23
CA ARG A 554 21.36 5.57 -10.59
C ARG A 554 20.67 4.32 -10.05
N ILE A 555 20.72 3.20 -10.77
CA ILE A 555 20.21 1.91 -10.30
C ILE A 555 21.40 0.95 -10.07
N PRO A 556 21.52 0.28 -8.91
CA PRO A 556 22.57 -0.70 -8.67
C PRO A 556 22.41 -1.90 -9.60
N SER A 557 23.49 -2.62 -9.84
CA SER A 557 23.39 -3.91 -10.53
C SER A 557 22.67 -4.91 -9.63
N PHE A 558 21.53 -5.41 -10.06
CA PHE A 558 20.76 -6.41 -9.32
C PHE A 558 21.45 -7.77 -9.30
N VAL A 559 22.33 -8.01 -10.26
CA VAL A 559 23.07 -9.27 -10.38
C VAL A 559 24.55 -9.00 -10.57
N ARG A 560 25.38 -9.92 -10.03
CA ARG A 560 26.81 -9.97 -10.23
C ARG A 560 27.19 -11.42 -10.55
N ALA A 561 27.87 -11.67 -11.66
CA ALA A 561 28.19 -13.01 -12.13
C ALA A 561 26.95 -13.95 -12.21
N GLY A 562 25.77 -13.41 -12.49
CA GLY A 562 24.51 -14.16 -12.63
C GLY A 562 23.85 -14.58 -11.31
N THR A 563 24.26 -14.04 -10.18
CA THR A 563 23.61 -14.20 -8.88
C THR A 563 23.13 -12.85 -8.34
N ASN A 564 22.18 -12.84 -7.39
CA ASN A 564 21.71 -11.60 -6.79
C ASN A 564 22.89 -10.86 -6.11
N ASN A 565 23.05 -9.59 -6.43
CA ASN A 565 24.10 -8.72 -5.91
C ASN A 565 23.70 -8.00 -4.59
N GLY A 566 22.84 -8.60 -3.80
CA GLY A 566 22.36 -8.02 -2.55
C GLY A 566 21.28 -6.94 -2.76
N ALA A 567 20.55 -7.00 -3.88
CA ALA A 567 19.47 -6.08 -4.19
C ALA A 567 18.09 -6.67 -3.85
N TRP A 568 17.20 -5.85 -3.29
CA TRP A 568 15.81 -6.21 -2.98
C TRP A 568 14.88 -4.99 -3.12
N ILE A 569 13.57 -5.23 -2.99
CA ILE A 569 12.54 -4.19 -3.04
C ILE A 569 11.90 -4.07 -1.66
N HIS A 570 11.80 -2.84 -1.15
CA HIS A 570 11.11 -2.55 0.11
C HIS A 570 10.67 -1.09 0.15
N SER A 571 9.47 -0.80 0.67
CA SER A 571 8.95 0.56 0.85
C SER A 571 9.12 1.46 -0.38
N ARG A 572 8.77 0.95 -1.57
CA ARG A 572 8.86 1.64 -2.87
C ARG A 572 10.26 2.16 -3.22
N HIS A 573 11.29 1.41 -2.81
CA HIS A 573 12.67 1.64 -3.17
C HIS A 573 13.31 0.34 -3.65
N PHE A 574 14.29 0.45 -4.52
CA PHE A 574 15.31 -0.57 -4.68
C PHE A 574 16.39 -0.32 -3.65
N TRP A 575 16.69 -1.33 -2.86
CA TRP A 575 17.72 -1.33 -1.84
C TRP A 575 18.82 -2.28 -2.23
N TRP A 576 20.05 -2.02 -1.77
CA TRP A 576 21.13 -2.98 -1.92
C TRP A 576 22.15 -2.88 -0.79
N GLN A 577 22.75 -4.04 -0.51
CA GLN A 577 23.85 -4.19 0.43
C GLN A 577 24.86 -5.17 -0.15
N ASN A 578 26.06 -4.71 -0.41
CA ASN A 578 27.16 -5.50 -0.94
C ASN A 578 28.50 -4.81 -0.67
N GLU A 579 29.58 -5.21 -1.34
CA GLU A 579 30.90 -4.65 -1.16
C GLU A 579 31.01 -3.15 -1.51
N ASP A 580 30.07 -2.61 -2.28
CA ASP A 580 30.08 -1.21 -2.69
C ASP A 580 29.42 -0.27 -1.66
N THR A 581 28.67 -0.83 -0.69
CA THR A 581 27.94 -0.05 0.33
C THR A 581 28.64 0.05 1.69
N ASP A 582 29.81 -0.56 1.87
CA ASP A 582 30.50 -0.65 3.17
C ASP A 582 30.97 0.69 3.74
N ARG A 583 31.05 1.72 2.90
CA ARG A 583 31.47 3.08 3.28
C ARG A 583 30.31 4.04 3.55
N LEU A 584 29.09 3.58 3.30
CA LEU A 584 27.90 4.40 3.53
C LEU A 584 27.56 4.41 5.02
N PRO A 585 26.98 5.50 5.55
CA PRO A 585 26.67 5.61 6.97
C PRO A 585 25.79 4.47 7.51
N ASP A 586 24.78 4.04 6.70
CA ASP A 586 23.83 3.00 7.08
C ASP A 586 24.16 1.63 6.47
N LEU A 587 25.32 1.54 5.75
CA LEU A 587 25.84 0.31 5.12
C LEU A 587 24.93 -0.28 4.04
N VAL A 588 23.88 0.40 3.69
CA VAL A 588 22.94 0.12 2.61
C VAL A 588 22.79 1.38 1.75
N ASP A 589 22.40 1.19 0.51
CA ASP A 589 22.02 2.29 -0.37
C ASP A 589 20.65 2.01 -0.99
N ARG A 590 20.03 3.04 -1.54
CA ARG A 590 18.68 2.94 -2.09
C ARG A 590 18.43 3.93 -3.21
N VAL A 591 17.45 3.62 -4.06
CA VAL A 591 16.85 4.55 -5.01
C VAL A 591 15.33 4.44 -4.93
N ALA A 592 14.65 5.55 -4.79
CA ALA A 592 13.20 5.58 -4.78
C ALA A 592 12.64 5.31 -6.18
N PHE A 593 11.47 4.65 -6.26
CA PHE A 593 10.78 4.45 -7.53
C PHE A 593 10.45 5.79 -8.21
N ASN A 594 10.03 6.76 -7.41
CA ASN A 594 9.74 8.11 -7.91
C ASN A 594 10.94 8.75 -8.63
N ASP A 595 12.17 8.57 -8.11
CA ASP A 595 13.37 9.11 -8.72
C ASP A 595 13.67 8.50 -10.11
N LEU A 596 13.18 7.29 -10.36
CA LEU A 596 13.31 6.62 -11.65
C LEU A 596 12.29 7.10 -12.70
N LEU A 597 11.23 7.72 -12.22
CA LEU A 597 10.13 8.23 -13.02
C LEU A 597 10.17 9.76 -13.19
N ASP A 598 11.28 10.42 -12.82
CA ASP A 598 11.45 11.86 -13.02
C ASP A 598 11.19 12.23 -14.49
N GLY A 599 10.30 13.19 -14.71
CA GLY A 599 9.89 13.63 -16.05
C GLY A 599 8.93 12.68 -16.78
N VAL A 600 8.41 11.64 -16.10
CA VAL A 600 7.34 10.77 -16.62
C VAL A 600 6.01 11.24 -16.04
N GLU A 601 5.08 11.65 -16.89
CA GLU A 601 3.71 11.94 -16.48
C GLU A 601 2.94 10.63 -16.19
N SER A 602 2.06 10.66 -15.18
CA SER A 602 1.14 9.55 -14.93
C SER A 602 0.07 9.50 -16.03
N ALA A 603 -0.27 8.31 -16.50
CA ALA A 603 -1.36 8.12 -17.46
C ALA A 603 -2.72 8.10 -16.75
N ALA A 604 -3.77 8.49 -17.48
CA ALA A 604 -5.14 8.32 -17.03
C ALA A 604 -5.45 6.82 -16.81
N ARG A 605 -6.14 6.52 -15.73
CA ARG A 605 -6.64 5.16 -15.41
C ARG A 605 -8.08 4.99 -15.85
N SER A 606 -8.51 3.75 -16.05
CA SER A 606 -9.94 3.48 -16.18
C SER A 606 -10.69 3.86 -14.91
N PRO A 607 -12.00 4.17 -14.98
CA PRO A 607 -12.78 4.51 -13.78
C PRO A 607 -12.69 3.48 -12.65
N ALA A 608 -12.65 2.19 -12.98
CA ALA A 608 -12.50 1.13 -11.99
C ALA A 608 -11.10 1.12 -11.34
N ALA A 609 -10.04 1.35 -12.13
CA ALA A 609 -8.67 1.43 -11.62
C ALA A 609 -8.42 2.70 -10.80
N ALA A 610 -9.02 3.84 -11.20
CA ALA A 610 -8.99 5.07 -10.43
C ALA A 610 -9.72 4.92 -9.08
N LEU A 611 -10.87 4.24 -9.06
CA LEU A 611 -11.59 3.92 -7.82
C LEU A 611 -10.75 3.03 -6.89
N ALA A 612 -10.06 2.03 -7.44
CA ALA A 612 -9.19 1.13 -6.68
C ALA A 612 -7.92 1.81 -6.14
N ALA A 613 -7.52 2.95 -6.72
CA ALA A 613 -6.40 3.76 -6.26
C ALA A 613 -6.71 4.65 -5.05
N LEU A 614 -7.97 4.70 -4.62
CA LEU A 614 -8.41 5.50 -3.49
C LEU A 614 -8.14 4.80 -2.17
N ASP A 615 -7.40 5.44 -1.31
CA ASP A 615 -7.13 5.05 0.07
C ASP A 615 -8.06 5.87 0.99
N VAL A 616 -9.14 5.26 1.44
CA VAL A 616 -10.09 5.88 2.36
C VAL A 616 -9.85 5.38 3.78
N ARG A 617 -10.08 6.23 4.76
CA ARG A 617 -9.98 5.88 6.18
C ARG A 617 -10.62 4.52 6.49
N PRO A 618 -9.95 3.64 7.27
CA PRO A 618 -10.50 2.34 7.64
C PRO A 618 -11.92 2.41 8.22
N GLY A 619 -12.79 1.48 7.79
CA GLY A 619 -14.20 1.45 8.17
C GLY A 619 -15.13 2.23 7.22
N PHE A 620 -14.58 2.77 6.13
CA PHE A 620 -15.33 3.45 5.06
C PHE A 620 -15.08 2.76 3.73
N ARG A 621 -15.98 3.00 2.79
CA ARG A 621 -15.83 2.59 1.39
C ARG A 621 -16.18 3.75 0.48
N VAL A 622 -15.57 3.78 -0.69
CA VAL A 622 -15.89 4.72 -1.76
C VAL A 622 -16.66 4.00 -2.85
N GLU A 623 -17.75 4.60 -3.32
CA GLU A 623 -18.54 4.08 -4.43
C GLU A 623 -18.54 5.07 -5.59
N GLN A 624 -18.41 4.58 -6.81
CA GLN A 624 -18.49 5.38 -8.01
C GLN A 624 -19.96 5.55 -8.41
N MET A 625 -20.44 6.77 -8.38
CA MET A 625 -21.83 7.11 -8.71
C MET A 625 -22.04 7.43 -10.19
N ALA A 626 -21.03 7.98 -10.82
CA ALA A 626 -20.95 8.21 -12.26
C ALA A 626 -19.48 8.38 -12.69
N ALA A 627 -19.18 8.12 -13.95
CA ALA A 627 -17.88 8.31 -14.57
C ALA A 627 -18.05 8.57 -16.07
N GLU A 628 -16.96 8.82 -16.76
CA GLU A 628 -16.97 8.94 -18.22
C GLU A 628 -17.59 7.70 -18.90
N PRO A 629 -18.39 7.87 -19.91
CA PRO A 629 -18.74 9.14 -20.64
C PRO A 629 -19.99 9.83 -20.07
N ALA A 630 -20.56 9.40 -18.97
CA ALA A 630 -21.76 10.00 -18.40
C ALA A 630 -21.47 11.36 -17.78
N VAL A 631 -20.28 11.55 -17.19
CA VAL A 631 -19.79 12.80 -16.63
C VAL A 631 -18.30 12.93 -16.90
N ALA A 632 -17.84 14.15 -17.26
CA ALA A 632 -16.44 14.49 -17.46
C ALA A 632 -16.15 15.87 -16.86
N ASP A 633 -14.94 16.09 -16.33
CA ASP A 633 -14.51 17.36 -15.72
C ASP A 633 -15.49 17.98 -14.69
N PRO A 634 -16.10 17.24 -13.76
CA PRO A 634 -17.08 17.78 -12.84
C PRO A 634 -16.42 18.69 -11.80
N ILE A 635 -16.96 19.90 -11.63
CA ILE A 635 -16.47 20.84 -10.62
C ILE A 635 -17.51 21.21 -9.57
N ALA A 636 -18.78 21.10 -9.88
CA ALA A 636 -19.88 21.38 -8.96
C ALA A 636 -21.10 20.51 -9.30
N PHE A 637 -21.94 20.22 -8.30
CA PHE A 637 -23.14 19.45 -8.48
C PHE A 637 -24.22 19.81 -7.45
N ASP A 638 -25.46 19.50 -7.78
CA ASP A 638 -26.63 19.61 -6.89
C ASP A 638 -27.68 18.57 -7.27
N TRP A 639 -28.62 18.27 -6.38
CA TRP A 639 -29.69 17.31 -6.62
C TRP A 639 -31.03 18.00 -6.90
N GLY A 640 -31.73 17.46 -7.85
CA GLY A 640 -33.11 17.82 -8.14
C GLY A 640 -34.10 17.18 -7.14
N PRO A 641 -35.38 17.65 -7.14
CA PRO A 641 -36.40 17.13 -6.25
C PRO A 641 -36.75 15.65 -6.51
N ASP A 642 -36.46 15.15 -7.69
CA ASP A 642 -36.70 13.75 -8.10
C ASP A 642 -35.50 12.83 -7.84
N GLY A 643 -34.43 13.34 -7.23
CA GLY A 643 -33.19 12.59 -6.97
C GLY A 643 -32.18 12.64 -8.12
N ASP A 644 -32.50 13.29 -9.22
CA ASP A 644 -31.57 13.50 -10.34
C ASP A 644 -30.38 14.32 -9.92
N LEU A 645 -29.21 14.07 -10.48
CA LEU A 645 -27.99 14.80 -10.21
C LEU A 645 -27.72 15.81 -11.33
N TRP A 646 -27.60 17.07 -10.94
CA TRP A 646 -27.15 18.14 -11.83
C TRP A 646 -25.66 18.36 -11.65
N VAL A 647 -24.90 18.32 -12.74
CA VAL A 647 -23.43 18.43 -12.72
C VAL A 647 -22.98 19.55 -13.63
N VAL A 648 -22.07 20.39 -13.14
CA VAL A 648 -21.33 21.36 -13.95
C VAL A 648 -20.04 20.71 -14.40
N GLU A 649 -19.82 20.66 -15.69
CA GLU A 649 -18.59 20.20 -16.33
C GLU A 649 -17.84 21.41 -16.91
N MET A 650 -16.55 21.54 -16.59
CA MET A 650 -15.69 22.64 -17.05
C MET A 650 -14.65 22.11 -18.05
N ALA A 651 -15.12 21.49 -19.13
CA ALA A 651 -14.27 20.92 -20.16
C ALA A 651 -13.40 21.96 -20.91
N ASP A 652 -13.77 23.25 -20.85
CA ASP A 652 -13.01 24.36 -21.42
C ASP A 652 -11.87 24.90 -20.53
N TYR A 653 -11.68 24.35 -19.35
CA TYR A 653 -10.53 24.68 -18.49
C TYR A 653 -9.22 24.08 -19.05
N PRO A 654 -8.04 24.78 -19.03
CA PRO A 654 -7.85 26.15 -18.54
C PRO A 654 -8.09 27.24 -19.63
N ASP A 655 -7.91 26.95 -20.91
CA ASP A 655 -7.79 27.95 -21.97
C ASP A 655 -8.82 27.79 -23.11
N GLY A 656 -9.90 27.07 -22.87
CA GLY A 656 -10.93 26.71 -23.86
C GLY A 656 -10.50 25.55 -24.77
N VAL A 657 -11.46 24.86 -25.36
CA VAL A 657 -11.22 23.85 -26.39
C VAL A 657 -11.13 24.57 -27.73
N ASP A 658 -9.94 24.63 -28.33
CA ASP A 658 -9.68 25.45 -29.55
C ASP A 658 -10.12 26.93 -29.42
N GLY A 659 -10.03 27.46 -28.17
CA GLY A 659 -10.48 28.83 -27.85
C GLY A 659 -12.00 29.00 -27.84
N GLN A 660 -12.77 27.90 -27.89
CA GLN A 660 -14.23 27.91 -27.84
C GLN A 660 -14.75 27.49 -26.46
N PRO A 661 -15.91 28.00 -26.02
CA PRO A 661 -16.58 27.48 -24.81
C PRO A 661 -16.96 26.01 -24.96
N ALA A 662 -16.65 25.21 -23.97
CA ALA A 662 -17.00 23.79 -23.94
C ALA A 662 -17.63 23.35 -22.60
N GLY A 663 -17.76 24.27 -21.65
CA GLY A 663 -18.44 24.01 -20.38
C GLY A 663 -19.93 23.68 -20.58
N ARG A 664 -20.50 22.85 -19.72
CA ARG A 664 -21.88 22.38 -19.84
C ARG A 664 -22.50 22.03 -18.47
N VAL A 665 -23.82 21.95 -18.46
CA VAL A 665 -24.59 21.40 -17.33
C VAL A 665 -25.23 20.10 -17.76
N ARG A 666 -24.94 19.01 -17.04
CA ARG A 666 -25.51 17.69 -17.28
C ARG A 666 -26.59 17.38 -16.25
N ARG A 667 -27.60 16.61 -16.69
CA ARG A 667 -28.57 15.93 -15.84
C ARG A 667 -28.32 14.45 -15.89
N LEU A 668 -28.05 13.85 -14.74
CA LEU A 668 -27.83 12.42 -14.60
C LEU A 668 -29.02 11.80 -13.85
N VAL A 669 -29.49 10.67 -14.35
CA VAL A 669 -30.65 9.94 -13.81
C VAL A 669 -30.26 8.51 -13.54
N ASP A 670 -30.67 8.00 -12.38
CA ASP A 670 -30.67 6.58 -12.04
C ASP A 670 -31.96 5.97 -12.60
N THR A 671 -31.88 5.19 -13.68
CA THR A 671 -33.08 4.68 -14.37
C THR A 671 -33.52 3.32 -13.87
N ASP A 672 -32.66 2.55 -13.21
CA ASP A 672 -32.94 1.21 -12.71
C ASP A 672 -33.08 1.12 -11.17
N GLY A 673 -32.75 2.22 -10.47
CA GLY A 673 -32.94 2.34 -9.03
C GLY A 673 -31.87 1.64 -8.22
N ASP A 674 -30.66 1.39 -8.79
CA ASP A 674 -29.55 0.74 -8.12
C ASP A 674 -28.70 1.71 -7.28
N GLY A 675 -29.00 3.01 -7.34
CA GLY A 675 -28.31 4.08 -6.64
C GLY A 675 -27.17 4.70 -7.44
N ARG A 676 -26.92 4.27 -8.68
CA ARG A 676 -25.91 4.83 -9.60
C ARG A 676 -26.58 5.52 -10.77
N TYR A 677 -25.95 6.54 -11.29
CA TYR A 677 -26.48 7.27 -12.43
C TYR A 677 -26.02 6.64 -13.74
N ASP A 678 -26.96 6.09 -14.51
CA ASP A 678 -26.72 5.32 -15.73
C ASP A 678 -27.10 6.07 -17.01
N ARG A 679 -27.86 7.17 -16.90
CA ARG A 679 -28.25 8.00 -18.04
C ARG A 679 -27.91 9.45 -17.80
N ALA A 680 -27.20 10.06 -18.75
CA ALA A 680 -26.85 11.48 -18.75
C ALA A 680 -27.40 12.22 -19.97
N THR A 681 -27.95 13.44 -19.76
CA THR A 681 -28.40 14.37 -20.81
C THR A 681 -27.73 15.73 -20.59
N THR A 682 -27.46 16.44 -21.68
CA THR A 682 -26.90 17.81 -21.60
C THR A 682 -28.04 18.82 -21.56
N LEU A 683 -28.23 19.48 -20.42
CA LEU A 683 -29.26 20.50 -20.23
C LEU A 683 -28.87 21.80 -20.93
N VAL A 684 -27.64 22.28 -20.70
CA VAL A 684 -27.08 23.48 -21.31
C VAL A 684 -25.65 23.20 -21.72
N ASP A 685 -25.27 23.59 -22.90
CA ASP A 685 -23.91 23.47 -23.45
C ASP A 685 -23.31 24.82 -23.84
N GLN A 686 -22.07 24.80 -24.36
CA GLN A 686 -21.33 25.94 -24.86
C GLN A 686 -21.25 27.11 -23.84
N LEU A 687 -21.12 26.74 -22.57
CA LEU A 687 -20.86 27.69 -21.49
C LEU A 687 -19.37 27.97 -21.39
N ARG A 688 -19.04 29.20 -21.04
CA ARG A 688 -17.64 29.56 -20.73
C ARG A 688 -17.43 29.46 -19.23
N TYR A 689 -16.57 28.55 -18.80
CA TYR A 689 -16.18 28.34 -17.42
C TYR A 689 -17.36 28.39 -16.43
N PRO A 690 -18.38 27.52 -16.57
CA PRO A 690 -19.48 27.49 -15.62
C PRO A 690 -18.96 27.04 -14.26
N THR A 691 -19.39 27.66 -13.16
CA THR A 691 -18.82 27.47 -11.84
C THR A 691 -19.79 26.89 -10.81
N SER A 692 -21.12 26.96 -11.08
CA SER A 692 -22.10 26.47 -10.12
C SER A 692 -23.43 26.12 -10.78
N VAL A 693 -24.10 25.10 -10.22
CA VAL A 693 -25.48 24.74 -10.50
C VAL A 693 -26.26 24.60 -9.20
N MET A 694 -27.52 24.97 -9.21
CA MET A 694 -28.40 24.83 -8.05
C MET A 694 -29.82 24.52 -8.52
N SER A 695 -30.43 23.48 -7.94
CA SER A 695 -31.85 23.20 -8.18
C SER A 695 -32.71 24.34 -7.63
N TRP A 696 -33.55 24.91 -8.49
CA TRP A 696 -34.43 26.02 -8.13
C TRP A 696 -35.74 25.92 -8.90
N ARG A 697 -36.87 25.90 -8.14
CA ARG A 697 -38.21 25.70 -8.70
C ARG A 697 -38.26 24.39 -9.55
N ASP A 698 -38.69 24.52 -10.79
CA ASP A 698 -38.83 23.43 -11.78
C ASP A 698 -37.72 23.42 -12.84
N GLY A 699 -36.57 23.96 -12.50
CA GLY A 699 -35.35 24.02 -13.32
C GLY A 699 -34.12 24.19 -12.46
N VAL A 700 -33.10 24.84 -13.02
CA VAL A 700 -31.82 25.10 -12.34
C VAL A 700 -31.35 26.54 -12.49
N LEU A 701 -30.70 27.08 -11.48
CA LEU A 701 -29.85 28.24 -11.56
C LEU A 701 -28.46 27.80 -12.00
N VAL A 702 -27.88 28.48 -12.98
CA VAL A 702 -26.52 28.24 -13.47
C VAL A 702 -25.73 29.53 -13.35
N LEU A 703 -24.59 29.48 -12.67
CA LEU A 703 -23.60 30.54 -12.63
C LEU A 703 -22.48 30.21 -13.62
N ALA A 704 -22.43 31.00 -14.66
CA ALA A 704 -21.38 30.98 -15.69
C ALA A 704 -21.03 32.44 -15.99
N PRO A 705 -20.03 33.03 -15.34
CA PRO A 705 -19.67 34.41 -15.54
C PRO A 705 -19.62 34.83 -17.02
N PRO A 706 -20.14 35.98 -17.40
CA PRO A 706 -20.61 37.04 -16.50
C PRO A 706 -22.05 36.89 -15.97
N ASP A 707 -22.77 35.80 -16.26
CA ASP A 707 -24.19 35.66 -16.00
C ASP A 707 -24.52 34.61 -14.91
N LEU A 708 -25.57 34.94 -14.12
CA LEU A 708 -26.36 33.93 -13.41
C LEU A 708 -27.73 33.87 -14.10
N PHE A 709 -28.11 32.73 -14.61
CA PHE A 709 -29.34 32.51 -15.34
C PHE A 709 -30.13 31.30 -14.85
N PHE A 710 -31.43 31.32 -15.08
CA PHE A 710 -32.31 30.17 -14.92
C PHE A 710 -32.39 29.39 -16.22
N ALA A 711 -32.37 28.07 -16.12
CA ALA A 711 -32.53 27.16 -17.26
C ALA A 711 -33.54 26.06 -16.95
N LYS A 712 -34.38 25.73 -17.92
CA LYS A 712 -35.42 24.72 -17.80
C LYS A 712 -35.67 24.04 -19.14
N ASP A 713 -35.89 22.73 -19.09
CA ASP A 713 -36.46 21.90 -20.15
C ASP A 713 -37.98 21.90 -19.99
N THR A 714 -38.74 22.54 -20.91
CA THR A 714 -40.19 22.58 -20.84
C THR A 714 -40.87 21.57 -21.74
N ASN A 715 -40.15 20.99 -22.67
CA ASN A 715 -40.67 20.07 -23.68
C ASN A 715 -40.32 18.60 -23.36
N GLY A 716 -39.40 18.32 -22.40
CA GLY A 716 -39.01 16.99 -21.94
C GLY A 716 -37.99 16.26 -22.83
N ASP A 717 -37.24 16.97 -23.69
CA ASP A 717 -36.22 16.38 -24.56
C ASP A 717 -34.85 16.27 -23.91
N GLY A 718 -34.68 16.85 -22.72
CA GLY A 718 -33.45 16.84 -21.93
C GLY A 718 -32.57 18.06 -22.12
N ALA A 719 -32.89 18.96 -23.04
CA ALA A 719 -32.20 20.22 -23.27
C ALA A 719 -33.06 21.43 -22.80
N ALA A 720 -32.43 22.46 -22.27
CA ALA A 720 -33.15 23.65 -21.84
C ALA A 720 -33.62 24.47 -23.04
N ASP A 721 -34.94 24.60 -23.21
CA ASP A 721 -35.59 25.43 -24.17
C ASP A 721 -36.01 26.78 -23.57
N GLN A 722 -35.93 26.97 -22.27
CA GLN A 722 -36.08 28.23 -21.56
C GLN A 722 -34.77 28.61 -20.88
N ARG A 723 -34.22 29.78 -21.19
CA ARG A 723 -33.08 30.36 -20.53
C ARG A 723 -33.33 31.85 -20.23
N GLU A 724 -33.16 32.25 -18.98
CA GLU A 724 -33.42 33.60 -18.52
C GLU A 724 -32.26 34.10 -17.64
N THR A 725 -31.55 35.15 -18.11
CA THR A 725 -30.53 35.79 -17.27
C THR A 725 -31.19 36.61 -16.17
N LEU A 726 -30.83 36.36 -14.94
CA LEU A 726 -31.37 36.98 -13.74
C LEU A 726 -30.44 38.08 -13.20
N PHE A 727 -29.13 37.76 -13.20
CA PHE A 727 -28.09 38.70 -12.78
C PHE A 727 -26.92 38.61 -13.76
N THR A 728 -26.21 39.73 -13.98
CA THR A 728 -25.08 39.80 -14.89
C THR A 728 -24.00 40.72 -14.34
N GLY A 729 -22.74 40.58 -14.79
CA GLY A 729 -21.62 41.44 -14.41
C GLY A 729 -20.69 40.81 -13.36
N PHE A 730 -20.77 39.50 -13.18
CA PHE A 730 -19.72 38.73 -12.52
C PHE A 730 -18.44 38.82 -13.35
N ALA A 731 -17.30 39.04 -12.70
CA ALA A 731 -16.03 39.21 -13.42
C ALA A 731 -15.55 37.89 -14.04
N GLU A 732 -15.08 38.00 -15.28
CA GLU A 732 -14.49 36.91 -16.05
C GLU A 732 -12.95 36.99 -15.93
N GLY A 733 -12.43 36.67 -14.75
CA GLY A 733 -10.99 36.62 -14.52
C GLY A 733 -10.42 35.23 -14.78
N ASN A 734 -9.37 34.89 -14.03
CA ASN A 734 -8.83 33.53 -14.02
C ASN A 734 -9.96 32.52 -13.73
N PRO A 735 -10.14 31.44 -14.55
CA PRO A 735 -11.22 30.48 -14.40
C PRO A 735 -11.30 29.84 -13.02
N GLN A 736 -10.15 29.66 -12.33
CA GLN A 736 -10.11 29.14 -10.98
C GLN A 736 -10.62 30.12 -9.91
N HIS A 737 -10.73 31.41 -10.24
CA HIS A 737 -11.00 32.49 -9.30
C HIS A 737 -12.32 33.21 -9.59
N GLN A 738 -13.24 32.58 -10.29
CA GLN A 738 -14.55 33.18 -10.61
C GLN A 738 -15.57 32.94 -9.48
N ALA A 739 -16.62 33.77 -9.42
CA ALA A 739 -17.71 33.58 -8.46
C ALA A 739 -18.33 32.18 -8.56
N ASN A 740 -18.61 31.55 -7.41
CA ASN A 740 -19.02 30.15 -7.36
C ASN A 740 -19.84 29.79 -6.11
N GLY A 741 -20.16 28.50 -5.92
CA GLY A 741 -20.63 27.94 -4.66
C GLY A 741 -22.02 28.42 -4.21
N LEU A 742 -23.01 28.41 -5.08
CA LEU A 742 -24.40 28.76 -4.71
C LEU A 742 -24.93 27.83 -3.60
N THR A 743 -25.39 28.41 -2.49
CA THR A 743 -25.82 27.66 -1.31
C THR A 743 -27.01 28.34 -0.63
N TRP A 744 -28.05 27.57 -0.24
CA TRP A 744 -29.19 28.09 0.52
C TRP A 744 -28.77 28.51 1.93
N GLY A 745 -29.14 29.76 2.30
CA GLY A 745 -29.19 30.23 3.68
C GLY A 745 -30.46 29.79 4.41
N LEU A 746 -30.48 29.94 5.74
CA LEU A 746 -31.66 29.67 6.56
C LEU A 746 -32.71 30.78 6.48
N ASP A 747 -32.39 31.87 5.79
CA ASP A 747 -33.16 33.11 5.67
C ASP A 747 -33.78 33.29 4.28
N ASN A 748 -33.84 32.20 3.49
CA ASN A 748 -34.35 32.18 2.10
C ASN A 748 -33.53 33.07 1.11
N TRP A 749 -32.27 33.32 1.42
CA TRP A 749 -31.32 33.87 0.47
C TRP A 749 -30.44 32.78 -0.09
N ILE A 750 -30.04 32.97 -1.33
CA ILE A 750 -28.97 32.15 -1.94
C ILE A 750 -27.66 32.93 -1.76
N TYR A 751 -26.68 32.26 -1.21
CA TYR A 751 -25.35 32.80 -0.96
C TYR A 751 -24.35 32.25 -1.98
N GLY A 752 -23.34 33.07 -2.33
CA GLY A 752 -22.27 32.66 -3.22
C GLY A 752 -20.92 33.24 -2.78
N ALA A 753 -19.87 32.57 -3.19
CA ALA A 753 -18.47 32.94 -2.98
C ALA A 753 -18.03 33.96 -4.06
N ASN A 754 -17.19 34.91 -3.66
CA ASN A 754 -16.62 35.94 -4.53
C ASN A 754 -15.69 35.37 -5.61
N GLY A 755 -14.92 34.33 -5.28
CA GLY A 755 -13.95 33.66 -6.15
C GLY A 755 -12.70 34.48 -6.44
N ASP A 756 -12.43 35.54 -5.71
CA ASP A 756 -11.37 36.55 -5.90
C ASP A 756 -11.53 37.49 -7.07
N SER A 757 -12.22 37.11 -8.15
CA SER A 757 -12.45 37.96 -9.30
C SER A 757 -13.48 39.08 -9.03
N GLY A 758 -14.47 38.81 -8.19
CA GLY A 758 -15.49 39.75 -7.83
C GLY A 758 -16.47 40.12 -8.98
N GLY A 759 -16.69 41.41 -9.16
CA GLY A 759 -17.57 41.93 -10.22
C GLY A 759 -18.41 43.12 -9.78
N LYS A 760 -19.09 43.72 -10.75
CA LYS A 760 -20.15 44.74 -10.56
C LYS A 760 -21.45 44.15 -11.08
N ILE A 761 -22.16 43.49 -10.19
CA ILE A 761 -23.31 42.65 -10.54
C ILE A 761 -24.55 43.54 -10.66
N ARG A 762 -25.31 43.34 -11.73
CA ARG A 762 -26.59 43.98 -11.97
C ARG A 762 -27.73 42.98 -11.93
N SER A 763 -28.75 43.24 -11.15
CA SER A 763 -30.03 42.57 -11.21
C SER A 763 -30.80 42.97 -12.49
N ILE A 764 -31.16 42.01 -13.31
CA ILE A 764 -31.97 42.28 -14.52
C ILE A 764 -33.36 42.76 -14.14
N LYS A 765 -33.91 42.24 -13.06
CA LYS A 765 -35.28 42.54 -12.61
C LYS A 765 -35.42 43.95 -11.99
N THR A 766 -34.49 44.32 -11.13
CA THR A 766 -34.56 45.63 -10.42
C THR A 766 -33.75 46.73 -11.08
N GLY A 767 -32.76 46.36 -11.89
CA GLY A 767 -31.76 47.25 -12.44
C GLY A 767 -30.71 47.75 -11.45
N GLU A 768 -30.75 47.28 -10.21
CA GLU A 768 -29.78 47.60 -9.16
C GLU A 768 -28.40 47.03 -9.48
N GLU A 769 -27.34 47.80 -9.20
CA GLU A 769 -25.95 47.37 -9.35
C GLU A 769 -25.26 47.34 -8.00
N VAL A 770 -24.58 46.20 -7.71
CA VAL A 770 -23.84 45.99 -6.48
C VAL A 770 -22.42 45.52 -6.82
N SER A 771 -21.41 46.18 -6.23
CA SER A 771 -20.02 45.74 -6.35
C SER A 771 -19.71 44.69 -5.28
N ILE A 772 -19.14 43.55 -5.70
CA ILE A 772 -18.68 42.49 -4.85
C ILE A 772 -17.14 42.38 -4.79
N GLY A 773 -16.43 43.46 -5.15
CA GLY A 773 -14.96 43.46 -5.03
C GLY A 773 -14.51 43.25 -3.59
N GLY A 774 -13.80 42.13 -3.32
CA GLY A 774 -13.35 41.77 -1.98
C GLY A 774 -14.45 41.33 -1.01
N ARG A 775 -15.61 40.93 -1.48
CA ARG A 775 -16.80 40.57 -0.68
C ARG A 775 -17.58 39.45 -1.33
N ASP A 776 -18.09 38.53 -0.51
CA ASP A 776 -19.07 37.53 -0.96
C ASP A 776 -20.44 38.22 -1.25
N PHE A 777 -21.39 37.46 -1.78
CA PHE A 777 -22.69 37.95 -2.14
C PHE A 777 -23.84 37.03 -1.69
N ARG A 778 -25.03 37.61 -1.62
CA ARG A 778 -26.28 36.85 -1.54
C ARG A 778 -27.34 37.47 -2.43
N LEU A 779 -28.24 36.65 -2.90
CA LEU A 779 -29.30 37.09 -3.85
C LEU A 779 -30.60 36.33 -3.63
N ARG A 780 -31.68 36.89 -4.14
CA ARG A 780 -33.01 36.26 -4.25
C ARG A 780 -33.50 36.40 -5.70
N PRO A 781 -33.56 35.30 -6.45
CA PRO A 781 -34.00 35.33 -7.84
C PRO A 781 -35.44 35.81 -7.99
N ASP A 782 -36.32 35.50 -7.03
CA ASP A 782 -37.75 35.82 -7.10
C ASP A 782 -38.06 37.31 -7.19
N ASP A 783 -37.38 38.15 -6.46
CA ASP A 783 -37.58 39.57 -6.42
C ASP A 783 -36.43 40.41 -7.03
N GLY A 784 -35.35 39.72 -7.37
CA GLY A 784 -34.15 40.33 -7.93
C GLY A 784 -33.27 41.03 -6.90
N ALA A 785 -33.46 40.78 -5.60
CA ALA A 785 -32.67 41.37 -4.55
C ALA A 785 -31.23 40.85 -4.60
N LEU A 786 -30.26 41.74 -4.37
CA LEU A 786 -28.84 41.44 -4.42
C LEU A 786 -28.09 42.24 -3.35
N GLU A 787 -27.25 41.63 -2.58
CA GLU A 787 -26.44 42.26 -1.54
C GLU A 787 -25.00 41.72 -1.54
N ALA A 788 -24.03 42.62 -1.39
CA ALA A 788 -22.68 42.26 -1.00
C ALA A 788 -22.63 42.03 0.50
N ILE A 789 -21.99 40.98 0.94
CA ILE A 789 -21.92 40.55 2.34
C ILE A 789 -20.48 40.38 2.82
N GLU A 790 -20.31 40.15 4.13
CA GLU A 790 -19.03 39.77 4.69
C GLU A 790 -18.50 38.49 4.02
N GLY A 791 -17.20 38.41 3.89
CA GLY A 791 -16.51 37.26 3.31
C GLY A 791 -15.71 37.60 2.07
N TYR A 792 -14.72 36.78 1.86
CA TYR A 792 -13.87 36.77 0.68
C TYR A 792 -13.46 35.32 0.47
N THR A 793 -14.41 34.53 -0.02
CA THR A 793 -14.28 33.10 -0.18
C THR A 793 -13.81 32.80 -1.61
N GLN A 794 -12.82 31.96 -1.74
CA GLN A 794 -12.32 31.53 -3.04
C GLN A 794 -13.16 30.38 -3.62
N PHE A 795 -13.38 29.29 -2.86
CA PHE A 795 -14.12 28.12 -3.35
C PHE A 795 -15.16 27.63 -2.35
N ASN A 796 -16.45 27.72 -2.68
CA ASN A 796 -17.59 27.25 -1.90
C ASN A 796 -17.74 27.90 -0.53
N ARG A 797 -18.64 28.91 -0.43
CA ARG A 797 -19.12 29.38 0.85
C ARG A 797 -20.08 28.31 1.44
N ASN A 798 -19.82 27.90 2.66
CA ASN A 798 -20.52 26.78 3.31
C ASN A 798 -21.05 27.17 4.69
N ARG A 799 -22.01 26.41 5.23
CA ARG A 799 -22.61 26.67 6.54
C ARG A 799 -22.88 25.38 7.33
N ASP A 800 -22.96 25.53 8.66
CA ASP A 800 -23.52 24.53 9.54
C ASP A 800 -25.06 24.62 9.64
N ASP A 801 -25.67 23.76 10.46
CA ASP A 801 -27.12 23.74 10.69
C ASP A 801 -27.62 24.94 11.51
N TRP A 802 -26.77 25.65 12.19
CA TRP A 802 -27.08 26.83 12.97
C TRP A 802 -26.92 28.16 12.18
N GLY A 803 -26.53 28.08 10.91
CA GLY A 803 -26.34 29.25 10.06
C GLY A 803 -25.02 29.98 10.28
N ASN A 804 -24.01 29.32 10.89
CA ASN A 804 -22.65 29.83 10.88
C ASN A 804 -22.04 29.61 9.49
N TRP A 805 -21.41 30.63 8.93
CA TRP A 805 -20.83 30.60 7.60
C TRP A 805 -19.33 30.42 7.64
N PHE A 806 -18.81 29.66 6.69
CA PHE A 806 -17.40 29.32 6.54
C PHE A 806 -16.94 29.56 5.12
N GLY A 807 -15.66 29.85 4.95
CA GLY A 807 -14.99 30.02 3.67
C GLY A 807 -13.55 29.54 3.71
N ASN A 808 -12.88 29.56 2.59
CA ASN A 808 -11.52 29.12 2.40
C ASN A 808 -10.77 29.95 1.35
N ASN A 809 -9.46 29.70 1.25
CA ASN A 809 -8.67 30.00 0.06
C ASN A 809 -7.56 28.93 -0.07
N ASN A 810 -6.75 29.02 -1.11
CA ASN A 810 -5.73 28.03 -1.47
C ASN A 810 -4.92 27.47 -0.28
N ILE A 811 -4.48 28.32 0.63
CA ILE A 811 -3.60 27.93 1.75
C ILE A 811 -4.32 27.80 3.09
N ASN A 812 -5.54 28.31 3.21
CA ASN A 812 -6.33 28.23 4.45
C ASN A 812 -7.54 27.32 4.21
N PRO A 813 -7.55 26.13 4.82
CA PRO A 813 -8.62 25.15 4.60
C PRO A 813 -9.98 25.69 5.08
N MET A 814 -10.01 26.54 6.13
CA MET A 814 -11.26 27.07 6.63
C MET A 814 -11.09 28.30 7.53
N TRP A 815 -11.96 29.25 7.37
CA TRP A 815 -12.27 30.31 8.35
C TRP A 815 -13.77 30.45 8.56
N GLN A 816 -14.17 31.05 9.67
CA GLN A 816 -15.54 31.38 10.02
C GLN A 816 -15.79 32.87 9.84
N TYR A 817 -16.95 33.23 9.29
CA TYR A 817 -17.47 34.59 9.26
C TYR A 817 -18.32 34.83 10.50
N VAL A 818 -17.76 35.49 11.50
CA VAL A 818 -18.36 35.60 12.86
C VAL A 818 -19.32 36.78 12.97
N LEU A 819 -19.02 37.88 12.25
CA LEU A 819 -19.78 39.13 12.32
C LEU A 819 -20.37 39.49 10.98
N SER A 820 -21.69 39.65 10.90
CA SER A 820 -22.37 40.05 9.67
C SER A 820 -22.18 41.55 9.40
N ASP A 821 -21.83 41.87 8.16
CA ASP A 821 -21.72 43.25 7.67
C ASP A 821 -22.99 44.04 7.86
N HIS A 822 -24.15 43.41 7.79
CA HIS A 822 -25.42 44.05 8.07
C HIS A 822 -25.45 44.77 9.42
N TYR A 823 -24.75 44.25 10.42
CA TYR A 823 -24.64 44.87 11.74
C TYR A 823 -23.46 45.85 11.79
N LEU A 824 -22.32 45.50 11.22
CA LEU A 824 -21.09 46.28 11.27
C LEU A 824 -21.23 47.62 10.53
N SER A 825 -21.92 47.65 9.38
CA SER A 825 -22.12 48.82 8.55
C SER A 825 -23.09 49.84 9.13
N ARG A 826 -23.83 49.51 10.19
CA ARG A 826 -24.78 50.42 10.82
C ARG A 826 -24.15 51.67 11.41
N ASN A 827 -22.90 51.60 11.79
CA ASN A 827 -22.13 52.76 12.29
C ASN A 827 -21.08 53.16 11.24
N PRO A 828 -21.34 54.15 10.39
CA PRO A 828 -20.42 54.55 9.33
C PRO A 828 -19.12 55.18 9.85
N HIS A 829 -19.04 55.47 11.17
CA HIS A 829 -17.88 56.08 11.84
C HIS A 829 -16.97 55.07 12.51
N LEU A 830 -17.36 53.80 12.51
CA LEU A 830 -16.57 52.70 13.06
C LEU A 830 -15.83 51.98 11.94
N ALA A 831 -14.52 51.85 12.04
CA ALA A 831 -13.75 50.89 11.28
C ALA A 831 -14.00 49.50 11.91
N PRO A 832 -14.80 48.59 11.31
CA PRO A 832 -15.06 47.30 11.91
C PRO A 832 -13.78 46.44 11.92
N PRO A 833 -13.63 45.56 12.92
CA PRO A 833 -12.61 44.52 12.84
C PRO A 833 -12.89 43.58 11.66
N ASP A 834 -11.87 42.86 11.24
CA ASP A 834 -12.08 41.77 10.29
C ASP A 834 -13.11 40.78 10.88
N GLY A 835 -14.19 40.53 10.16
CA GLY A 835 -15.27 39.66 10.59
C GLY A 835 -14.95 38.17 10.48
N LYS A 836 -13.81 37.80 9.91
CA LYS A 836 -13.39 36.39 9.72
C LYS A 836 -12.35 35.98 10.77
N VAL A 837 -12.45 34.71 11.17
CA VAL A 837 -11.51 34.09 12.11
C VAL A 837 -11.08 32.75 11.54
N ALA A 838 -9.76 32.48 11.55
CA ALA A 838 -9.24 31.16 11.20
C ALA A 838 -9.78 30.09 12.18
N VAL A 839 -10.24 28.98 11.65
CA VAL A 839 -10.87 27.89 12.42
C VAL A 839 -9.86 26.81 12.79
N SER A 840 -8.96 26.45 11.87
CA SER A 840 -7.95 25.42 12.09
C SER A 840 -6.93 25.87 13.15
N GLU A 841 -6.52 24.95 14.03
CA GLU A 841 -5.42 25.15 14.99
C GLU A 841 -4.07 25.41 14.28
N GLN A 842 -3.96 25.00 13.00
CA GLN A 842 -2.83 25.28 12.12
C GLN A 842 -3.31 26.10 10.92
N PRO A 843 -3.54 27.40 11.06
CA PRO A 843 -4.00 28.24 9.97
C PRO A 843 -2.88 28.50 8.97
N GLY A 844 -3.24 28.54 7.70
CA GLY A 844 -2.33 28.80 6.58
C GLY A 844 -1.38 27.64 6.32
N ALA A 845 -1.28 27.19 5.07
CA ALA A 845 -0.34 26.15 4.61
C ALA A 845 -0.11 25.00 5.61
N ALA A 846 -1.19 24.48 6.21
CA ALA A 846 -1.11 23.36 7.14
C ALA A 846 -0.61 22.10 6.40
N PRO A 847 0.12 21.19 7.06
CA PRO A 847 0.65 19.98 6.42
C PRO A 847 -0.46 19.05 5.96
N VAL A 848 -0.26 18.44 4.80
CA VAL A 848 -1.10 17.38 4.22
C VAL A 848 -0.27 16.14 3.93
N PHE A 849 -0.90 14.98 3.84
CA PHE A 849 -0.25 13.67 3.71
C PHE A 849 -0.72 12.95 2.44
N PRO A 850 -0.20 13.35 1.25
CA PRO A 850 -0.58 12.72 -0.02
C PRO A 850 -0.11 11.26 -0.09
N ARG A 851 -0.83 10.46 -0.86
CA ARG A 851 -0.47 9.08 -1.21
C ARG A 851 0.04 8.99 -2.65
N SER A 852 -0.28 9.98 -3.47
CA SER A 852 0.18 10.09 -4.86
C SER A 852 1.68 10.38 -4.93
N ARG A 853 2.29 10.03 -6.06
CA ARG A 853 3.66 10.40 -6.36
C ARG A 853 3.80 11.92 -6.36
N LEU A 854 4.79 12.43 -5.64
CA LEU A 854 5.14 13.85 -5.71
C LEU A 854 5.73 14.14 -7.09
N LEU A 855 4.97 14.84 -7.91
CA LEU A 855 5.46 15.35 -9.19
C LEU A 855 6.24 16.65 -8.94
N GLU A 856 7.24 16.92 -9.80
CA GLU A 856 7.88 18.23 -9.82
C GLU A 856 6.81 19.28 -10.16
N ARG A 857 6.43 20.10 -9.18
CA ARG A 857 5.39 21.11 -9.33
C ARG A 857 6.03 22.49 -9.47
N PHE A 858 5.33 23.36 -10.16
CA PHE A 858 5.74 24.73 -10.42
C PHE A 858 5.63 25.60 -9.18
N ASN A 859 4.73 25.22 -8.29
CA ASN A 859 4.53 25.89 -7.03
C ASN A 859 5.70 25.54 -6.10
N ASP A 860 6.13 26.56 -5.40
CA ASP A 860 7.25 26.56 -4.48
C ASP A 860 7.52 25.16 -3.84
N PRO A 861 8.69 24.55 -4.07
CA PRO A 861 9.05 23.27 -3.44
C PRO A 861 9.04 23.33 -1.90
N HIS A 862 9.02 24.51 -1.30
CA HIS A 862 8.86 24.69 0.14
C HIS A 862 7.42 24.47 0.63
N THR A 863 6.42 24.46 -0.25
CA THR A 863 5.00 24.19 0.05
C THR A 863 4.56 22.75 -0.28
N ALA A 864 5.45 21.92 -0.75
CA ALA A 864 5.17 20.50 -0.94
C ALA A 864 4.69 19.89 0.39
N ASN A 865 3.62 19.05 0.31
CA ASN A 865 2.94 18.46 1.47
C ASN A 865 2.28 19.48 2.43
N HIS A 866 1.87 20.63 1.91
CA HIS A 866 1.07 21.63 2.62
C HIS A 866 -0.10 22.06 1.74
N PHE A 867 -1.15 22.62 2.35
CA PHE A 867 -2.26 23.16 1.58
C PHE A 867 -1.79 24.23 0.59
N THR A 868 -2.08 24.00 -0.69
CA THR A 868 -1.78 24.92 -1.81
C THR A 868 -3.00 25.20 -2.68
N SER A 869 -4.04 24.37 -2.59
CA SER A 869 -5.25 24.45 -3.43
C SER A 869 -6.52 24.07 -2.67
N ALA A 870 -6.60 24.37 -1.37
CA ALA A 870 -7.77 24.04 -0.56
C ALA A 870 -9.06 24.61 -1.19
N CYS A 871 -10.02 23.73 -1.45
CA CYS A 871 -11.30 24.10 -2.09
C CYS A 871 -12.45 23.22 -1.60
N GLY A 872 -13.67 23.56 -2.00
CA GLY A 872 -14.86 22.74 -1.77
C GLY A 872 -15.17 22.42 -0.31
N THR A 873 -14.73 23.24 0.66
CA THR A 873 -14.94 23.02 2.10
C THR A 873 -16.42 22.78 2.41
N ASN A 874 -16.73 21.72 3.15
CA ASN A 874 -18.08 21.36 3.58
C ASN A 874 -18.12 20.93 5.04
N ILE A 875 -19.15 21.38 5.77
CA ILE A 875 -19.48 20.82 7.09
C ILE A 875 -20.43 19.65 6.88
N TYR A 876 -20.01 18.47 7.27
CA TYR A 876 -20.82 17.26 7.16
C TYR A 876 -22.01 17.31 8.16
N ARG A 877 -23.23 17.12 7.67
CA ARG A 877 -24.48 17.37 8.42
C ARG A 877 -25.43 16.18 8.49
N ASP A 878 -24.89 14.98 8.46
CA ASP A 878 -25.66 13.74 8.58
C ASP A 878 -25.01 12.79 9.60
N GLU A 879 -25.68 11.68 9.90
CA GLU A 879 -25.23 10.66 10.85
C GLU A 879 -24.77 9.36 10.17
N LEU A 880 -24.88 9.24 8.85
CA LEU A 880 -24.55 8.01 8.10
C LEU A 880 -23.08 7.58 8.29
N LEU A 881 -22.17 8.53 8.33
CA LEU A 881 -20.73 8.23 8.55
C LEU A 881 -20.43 7.76 9.98
N GLY A 882 -21.41 7.76 10.85
CA GLY A 882 -21.30 7.27 12.22
C GLY A 882 -21.06 8.33 13.28
N PRO A 883 -21.01 7.91 14.57
CA PRO A 883 -20.86 8.83 15.69
C PRO A 883 -19.54 9.60 15.61
N GLY A 884 -19.60 10.90 15.77
CA GLY A 884 -18.42 11.77 15.78
C GLY A 884 -18.03 12.37 14.44
N PHE A 885 -18.75 12.09 13.35
CA PHE A 885 -18.51 12.70 12.04
C PHE A 885 -19.45 13.91 11.79
N ALA A 886 -20.67 13.89 12.28
CA ALA A 886 -21.58 15.03 12.18
C ALA A 886 -20.93 16.31 12.73
N GLY A 887 -20.92 17.37 11.93
CA GLY A 887 -20.28 18.64 12.27
C GLY A 887 -18.79 18.72 11.98
N ASN A 888 -18.14 17.66 11.48
CA ASN A 888 -16.76 17.74 11.02
C ASN A 888 -16.69 18.50 9.68
N ALA A 889 -15.55 19.15 9.44
CA ALA A 889 -15.25 19.77 8.16
C ALA A 889 -14.46 18.82 7.25
N PHE A 890 -14.79 18.83 5.95
CA PHE A 890 -14.07 18.14 4.90
C PHE A 890 -13.63 19.17 3.86
N VAL A 891 -12.39 19.08 3.40
CA VAL A 891 -11.75 20.04 2.50
C VAL A 891 -11.03 19.30 1.39
N CYS A 892 -11.31 19.63 0.14
CA CYS A 892 -10.61 19.10 -1.02
C CYS A 892 -9.24 19.78 -1.17
N GLU A 893 -8.23 19.01 -1.58
CA GLU A 893 -6.90 19.48 -1.93
C GLU A 893 -6.45 18.80 -3.25
N PRO A 894 -6.84 19.32 -4.41
CA PRO A 894 -6.65 18.67 -5.70
C PRO A 894 -5.19 18.54 -6.14
N VAL A 895 -4.30 19.46 -5.72
CA VAL A 895 -2.87 19.36 -6.08
C VAL A 895 -2.21 18.16 -5.42
N HIS A 896 -2.63 17.81 -4.20
CA HIS A 896 -2.11 16.67 -3.43
C HIS A 896 -3.02 15.43 -3.47
N ASN A 897 -4.07 15.43 -4.32
CA ASN A 897 -4.93 14.29 -4.59
C ASN A 897 -5.60 13.70 -3.33
N LEU A 898 -6.22 14.58 -2.52
CA LEU A 898 -6.79 14.17 -1.23
C LEU A 898 -8.01 15.00 -0.77
N VAL A 899 -8.74 14.44 0.18
CA VAL A 899 -9.78 15.13 0.98
C VAL A 899 -9.40 15.04 2.44
N HIS A 900 -9.17 16.21 3.02
CA HIS A 900 -8.79 16.40 4.41
C HIS A 900 -10.01 16.48 5.32
N ARG A 901 -9.90 15.97 6.57
CA ARG A 901 -10.92 16.09 7.60
C ARG A 901 -10.41 16.83 8.84
N GLU A 902 -11.25 17.76 9.37
CA GLU A 902 -11.03 18.41 10.65
C GLU A 902 -12.20 18.20 11.61
N ILE A 903 -11.88 17.83 12.85
CA ILE A 903 -12.84 17.73 13.96
C ILE A 903 -13.09 19.14 14.48
N MET A 904 -14.37 19.58 14.38
CA MET A 904 -14.81 20.89 14.81
C MET A 904 -15.32 20.88 16.25
N ARG A 905 -15.01 21.92 16.98
CA ARG A 905 -15.61 22.22 18.29
C ARG A 905 -15.92 23.70 18.42
N ARG A 906 -16.83 24.05 19.30
CA ARG A 906 -17.11 25.46 19.62
C ARG A 906 -16.20 25.96 20.75
N ASP A 907 -15.69 27.16 20.57
CA ASP A 907 -15.03 27.95 21.61
C ASP A 907 -15.71 29.31 21.73
N GLY A 908 -16.71 29.37 22.59
CA GLY A 908 -17.61 30.52 22.72
C GLY A 908 -18.45 30.77 21.45
N LEU A 909 -18.21 31.88 20.76
CA LEU A 909 -18.89 32.23 19.51
C LEU A 909 -18.18 31.75 18.27
N ILE A 910 -16.93 31.33 18.38
CA ILE A 910 -16.12 30.88 17.25
C ILE A 910 -16.05 29.35 17.20
N ALA A 911 -15.89 28.84 16.00
CA ALA A 911 -15.47 27.46 15.77
C ALA A 911 -13.96 27.38 15.81
N VAL A 912 -13.43 26.27 16.34
CA VAL A 912 -12.03 25.87 16.23
C VAL A 912 -11.99 24.42 15.77
N SER A 913 -10.99 24.09 14.99
CA SER A 913 -10.86 22.74 14.44
C SER A 913 -9.44 22.24 14.54
N ARG A 914 -9.31 20.93 14.53
CA ARG A 914 -8.04 20.24 14.51
C ARG A 914 -8.11 18.97 13.69
N ARG A 915 -6.97 18.51 13.21
CA ARG A 915 -6.84 17.20 12.59
C ARG A 915 -7.30 16.10 13.55
N ALA A 916 -7.97 15.08 13.05
CA ALA A 916 -8.40 13.94 13.86
C ALA A 916 -7.21 13.21 14.50
N ASP A 917 -7.39 12.66 15.70
CA ASP A 917 -6.31 12.00 16.46
C ASP A 917 -5.75 10.77 15.72
N ASP A 918 -6.58 10.10 14.96
CA ASP A 918 -6.27 8.91 14.15
C ASP A 918 -5.85 9.27 12.70
N GLU A 919 -5.79 10.55 12.34
CA GLU A 919 -5.36 11.04 11.02
C GLU A 919 -4.17 12.02 11.11
N GLN A 920 -3.31 11.87 12.12
CA GLN A 920 -2.19 12.80 12.35
C GLN A 920 -1.13 12.75 11.23
N ARG A 921 -1.04 11.63 10.49
CA ARG A 921 -0.12 11.43 9.36
C ARG A 921 -0.79 10.76 8.17
N SER A 922 -2.11 10.85 8.07
CA SER A 922 -2.92 10.35 6.97
C SER A 922 -4.03 11.34 6.67
N GLU A 923 -4.77 11.08 5.62
CA GLU A 923 -5.95 11.86 5.25
C GLU A 923 -7.21 10.99 5.33
N PHE A 924 -8.37 11.63 5.37
CA PHE A 924 -9.66 10.91 5.34
C PHE A 924 -9.83 10.13 4.03
N LEU A 925 -9.43 10.73 2.93
CA LEU A 925 -9.37 10.12 1.60
C LEU A 925 -8.14 10.66 0.88
N ALA A 926 -7.33 9.79 0.30
CA ALA A 926 -6.23 10.16 -0.59
C ALA A 926 -6.18 9.19 -1.77
N SER A 927 -5.54 9.56 -2.85
CA SER A 927 -5.34 8.67 -3.99
C SER A 927 -3.86 8.43 -4.24
N THR A 928 -3.51 7.24 -4.72
CA THR A 928 -2.22 6.96 -5.34
C THR A 928 -2.17 7.41 -6.80
N ASP A 929 -3.31 7.84 -7.34
CA ASP A 929 -3.45 8.35 -8.70
C ASP A 929 -3.31 9.88 -8.74
N ASN A 930 -2.31 10.37 -9.49
CA ASN A 930 -2.09 11.81 -9.64
C ASN A 930 -3.19 12.53 -10.45
N TRP A 931 -4.08 11.79 -11.12
CA TRP A 931 -5.22 12.35 -11.85
C TRP A 931 -6.44 12.60 -10.96
N PHE A 932 -6.46 12.09 -9.73
CA PHE A 932 -7.53 12.38 -8.79
C PHE A 932 -7.49 13.86 -8.37
N ARG A 933 -8.51 14.64 -8.79
CA ARG A 933 -8.60 16.08 -8.55
C ARG A 933 -9.93 16.43 -7.88
N PRO A 934 -10.07 16.16 -6.57
CA PRO A 934 -11.29 16.49 -5.85
C PRO A 934 -11.50 18.01 -5.82
N THR A 935 -12.63 18.49 -6.33
CA THR A 935 -12.95 19.92 -6.45
C THR A 935 -14.03 20.37 -5.47
N THR A 936 -15.02 19.53 -5.25
CA THR A 936 -16.17 19.85 -4.39
C THR A 936 -16.56 18.64 -3.57
N VAL A 937 -16.81 18.85 -2.27
CA VAL A 937 -17.36 17.85 -1.36
C VAL A 937 -18.67 18.35 -0.77
N ARG A 938 -19.71 17.50 -0.71
CA ARG A 938 -21.04 17.83 -0.15
C ARG A 938 -21.66 16.66 0.60
N THR A 939 -22.50 16.95 1.59
CA THR A 939 -23.39 15.94 2.19
C THR A 939 -24.52 15.63 1.22
N GLY A 940 -24.65 14.37 0.81
CA GLY A 940 -25.68 13.92 -0.12
C GLY A 940 -27.06 13.71 0.53
N PRO A 941 -28.12 13.56 -0.29
CA PRO A 941 -29.47 13.29 0.19
C PRO A 941 -29.61 11.92 0.84
N ASP A 942 -28.68 11.02 0.59
CA ASP A 942 -28.54 9.68 1.18
C ASP A 942 -27.72 9.68 2.49
N GLY A 943 -27.22 10.83 2.91
CA GLY A 943 -26.33 11.00 4.06
C GLY A 943 -24.86 10.71 3.78
N ALA A 944 -24.48 10.23 2.58
CA ALA A 944 -23.09 10.01 2.21
C ALA A 944 -22.34 11.32 1.97
N LEU A 945 -21.02 11.25 2.01
CA LEU A 945 -20.14 12.35 1.59
C LEU A 945 -19.86 12.19 0.09
N TRP A 946 -20.34 13.13 -0.71
CA TRP A 946 -20.19 13.13 -2.17
C TRP A 946 -19.06 14.03 -2.63
N ILE A 947 -18.26 13.55 -3.58
CA ILE A 947 -17.07 14.23 -4.08
C ILE A 947 -17.13 14.31 -5.60
N ALA A 948 -16.93 15.52 -6.14
CA ALA A 948 -16.63 15.71 -7.55
C ALA A 948 -15.13 15.56 -7.77
N ASP A 949 -14.75 14.69 -8.68
CA ASP A 949 -13.38 14.45 -9.11
C ASP A 949 -13.24 14.92 -10.56
N MET A 950 -12.50 16.00 -10.80
CA MET A 950 -12.29 16.54 -12.14
C MET A 950 -11.46 15.62 -13.03
N TYR A 951 -10.69 14.75 -12.45
CA TYR A 951 -9.86 13.72 -13.06
C TYR A 951 -8.99 14.23 -14.22
N ARG A 952 -7.96 14.98 -13.91
CA ARG A 952 -7.03 15.58 -14.87
C ARG A 952 -5.56 15.41 -14.47
N ALA A 953 -4.68 15.28 -15.46
CA ALA A 953 -3.23 15.28 -15.24
C ALA A 953 -2.77 16.58 -14.56
N VAL A 954 -3.21 17.73 -15.08
CA VAL A 954 -2.83 19.07 -14.63
C VAL A 954 -4.05 19.83 -14.14
N ILE A 955 -3.99 20.35 -12.92
CA ILE A 955 -5.04 21.20 -12.32
C ILE A 955 -4.61 22.66 -12.21
N GLU A 956 -3.32 22.93 -12.30
CA GLU A 956 -2.76 24.28 -12.25
C GLU A 956 -3.13 25.06 -13.51
N HIS A 957 -3.47 26.34 -13.36
CA HIS A 957 -3.70 27.22 -14.50
C HIS A 957 -2.37 27.54 -15.19
N THR A 958 -2.37 27.64 -16.52
CA THR A 958 -1.19 27.92 -17.37
C THR A 958 -0.42 29.16 -16.92
N GLU A 959 -1.08 30.18 -16.38
CA GLU A 959 -0.46 31.39 -15.81
C GLU A 959 0.60 31.08 -14.72
N TRP A 960 0.46 29.94 -14.05
CA TRP A 960 1.35 29.53 -12.96
C TRP A 960 2.43 28.50 -13.39
N ILE A 961 2.36 28.04 -14.64
CA ILE A 961 3.29 27.05 -15.19
C ILE A 961 4.44 27.78 -15.89
N PRO A 962 5.71 27.58 -15.51
CA PRO A 962 6.84 28.16 -16.24
C PRO A 962 6.89 27.68 -17.70
N ASP A 963 7.19 28.58 -18.65
CA ASP A 963 7.28 28.30 -20.08
C ASP A 963 8.15 27.06 -20.40
N SER A 964 9.24 26.85 -19.62
CA SER A 964 10.13 25.68 -19.78
C SER A 964 9.47 24.34 -19.43
N MET A 965 8.38 24.36 -18.72
CA MET A 965 7.61 23.16 -18.34
C MET A 965 6.36 23.00 -19.21
N GLU A 966 5.74 24.07 -19.69
CA GLU A 966 4.60 23.99 -20.65
C GLU A 966 4.95 23.16 -21.90
N GLU A 967 6.19 23.25 -22.40
CA GLU A 967 6.65 22.44 -23.54
C GLU A 967 6.74 20.94 -23.23
N ARG A 968 6.71 20.56 -21.95
CA ARG A 968 6.91 19.16 -21.47
C ARG A 968 5.64 18.52 -20.94
N ILE A 969 4.59 19.30 -20.71
CA ILE A 969 3.38 18.86 -20.05
C ILE A 969 2.18 19.06 -21.00
N ASP A 970 1.34 18.04 -21.12
CA ASP A 970 0.02 18.20 -21.72
C ASP A 970 -0.92 18.86 -20.71
N VAL A 971 -0.98 20.19 -20.72
CA VAL A 971 -1.84 20.99 -19.82
C VAL A 971 -3.35 20.71 -20.02
N ARG A 972 -3.70 20.01 -21.10
CA ARG A 972 -5.07 19.60 -21.41
C ARG A 972 -5.30 18.10 -21.18
N GLY A 973 -4.32 17.37 -20.68
CA GLY A 973 -4.45 15.95 -20.43
C GLY A 973 -5.68 15.63 -19.57
N GLY A 974 -6.71 15.02 -20.18
CA GLY A 974 -8.02 14.74 -19.58
C GLY A 974 -9.12 15.73 -19.92
N ALA A 975 -8.86 16.77 -20.71
CA ALA A 975 -9.92 17.63 -21.25
C ALA A 975 -10.52 16.98 -22.51
N ASP A 976 -11.68 16.36 -22.39
CA ASP A 976 -12.40 15.72 -23.50
C ASP A 976 -13.55 16.57 -24.03
#